data_2dfea81e720864a9223d397d02172f76
#
_entry.id   2dfea81e720864a9223d397d02172f76
#
_cell.length_a   1.000
_cell.length_b   1.000
_cell.length_c   1.000
_cell.angle_alpha   90.00
_cell.angle_beta   90.00
_cell.angle_gamma   90.00
#
_symmetry.space_group_name_H-M   'P 1'
#
loop_
_entity.id
_entity.type
_entity.pdbx_description
1 polymer ?
#
loop_
_entity_poly.entity_id
_entity_poly.type
_entity_poly.pdbx_seq_one_letter_code
_entity_poly.pdbx_strand_id
1 'polypeptide(L)'
;MYGAYEFCNLCIENEIKPLIGLNCVWESASDKVELTIMATSYAGYQRLIELSTIISTNNNIVTTNDVKKYLNQTREVLVIIHANNKNIRYIKNNYDILNSTGHELVYFGLVPSDMDNITLLKSITSNIIPIDLVLYLDEKQHRIYQILQAIKEQKTLKSEDLSKSNEFLYKTKQDLMQHYPNEIIENIEKVIWLCNLKFPKNKPNSAELSLPKFTCPNNLTSNLYLQELCKQGLEAHFQSREIPETYVKRVLYELQVINEMGFADYFLIVNDYVKFAKIKNIMVGPGRGSVAGSLVAYVLGITGVDPIAYNLIFERFLNPERISLPDIDIDFEDTRRDEVIKYIHQKYGKEHVAYIVTFQTIASKMAIRDLGRVFQVNIEDINEMTKLIPIQYNFEIDMAIKQSPKLAWYANKYPLLFTLTKEILGFPRQTSTHAAGIVITSAPLVTAIPLQLGFQGIYQTQFPMQTLEALGLIKMDILGLRNLTILQNILQQVSKHYFLNLKLSQIPLNDEKSFSIIKNGDTTGIFQLESSGMRQILIKMKVDSLEDIIASSSLFRPGPQEYIQDYINRKLGKQKVTYIHEDLKPYLASTYGIIIYQEQILLILQKVAGYSLGKADLIRRAISKKILQLWKNKQTHLLKVLLIEVIHQELLRKYEKILKNLLVMDLIDLMLLLIH
;
A
#
# COMPACT_ATOMS: atom_id res chain seq x y z
N MET A 1 3.08 -2.50 -17.42
CA MET A 1 3.23 -1.01 -17.29
C MET A 1 3.44 -0.55 -15.83
N TYR A 2 4.05 -1.36 -14.99
CA TYR A 2 4.12 -1.19 -13.52
C TYR A 2 4.62 0.17 -13.02
N GLY A 3 5.67 0.73 -13.63
CA GLY A 3 6.27 2.01 -13.23
C GLY A 3 5.88 3.21 -14.08
N ALA A 4 4.99 3.06 -15.05
CA ALA A 4 4.72 4.12 -16.04
C ALA A 4 4.21 5.42 -15.39
N TYR A 5 3.31 5.34 -14.43
CA TYR A 5 2.76 6.51 -13.73
C TYR A 5 3.82 7.24 -12.88
N GLU A 6 4.60 6.48 -12.12
CA GLU A 6 5.68 7.02 -11.29
C GLU A 6 6.77 7.67 -12.16
N PHE A 7 7.17 7.00 -13.25
CA PHE A 7 8.11 7.54 -14.22
C PHE A 7 7.63 8.87 -14.80
N CYS A 8 6.36 8.96 -15.20
CA CYS A 8 5.79 10.20 -15.70
C CYS A 8 5.86 11.34 -14.67
N ASN A 9 5.51 11.07 -13.42
CA ASN A 9 5.57 12.07 -12.37
C ASN A 9 6.99 12.54 -12.11
N LEU A 10 7.95 11.62 -12.03
CA LEU A 10 9.37 11.96 -11.88
C LEU A 10 9.91 12.79 -13.05
N CYS A 11 9.51 12.47 -14.27
CA CYS A 11 9.88 13.28 -15.45
C CYS A 11 9.32 14.71 -15.34
N ILE A 12 8.03 14.83 -14.98
CA ILE A 12 7.36 16.14 -14.84
C ILE A 12 8.00 16.97 -13.72
N GLU A 13 8.30 16.37 -12.58
CA GLU A 13 8.97 17.02 -11.43
C GLU A 13 10.37 17.54 -11.80
N ASN A 14 11.05 16.90 -12.77
CA ASN A 14 12.37 17.30 -13.23
C ASN A 14 12.34 18.04 -14.59
N GLU A 15 11.17 18.52 -15.03
CA GLU A 15 10.98 19.26 -16.28
C GLU A 15 11.40 18.45 -17.53
N ILE A 16 11.34 17.12 -17.47
CA ILE A 16 11.64 16.21 -18.57
C ILE A 16 10.33 15.75 -19.21
N LYS A 17 10.28 15.71 -20.55
CA LYS A 17 9.12 15.21 -21.28
C LYS A 17 9.04 13.68 -21.20
N PRO A 18 7.98 13.09 -20.59
CA PRO A 18 7.84 11.63 -20.52
C PRO A 18 7.37 11.07 -21.88
N LEU A 19 8.03 10.00 -22.32
CA LEU A 19 7.60 9.18 -23.45
C LEU A 19 7.25 7.79 -22.92
N ILE A 20 6.01 7.37 -23.10
CA ILE A 20 5.52 6.06 -22.63
C ILE A 20 5.23 5.17 -23.81
N GLY A 21 5.85 3.99 -23.79
CA GLY A 21 5.63 2.93 -24.75
C GLY A 21 5.39 1.58 -24.09
N LEU A 22 4.96 0.62 -24.90
CA LEU A 22 4.69 -0.75 -24.54
C LEU A 22 5.34 -1.67 -25.56
N ASN A 23 6.23 -2.56 -25.11
CA ASN A 23 6.81 -3.60 -25.94
C ASN A 23 5.93 -4.84 -25.93
N CYS A 24 5.68 -5.41 -27.10
CA CYS A 24 4.92 -6.64 -27.25
C CYS A 24 5.41 -7.45 -28.44
N VAL A 25 5.01 -8.72 -28.49
CA VAL A 25 5.20 -9.60 -29.64
C VAL A 25 3.87 -9.70 -30.36
N TRP A 26 3.86 -9.25 -31.61
CA TRP A 26 2.71 -9.43 -32.51
C TRP A 26 2.84 -10.74 -33.27
N GLU A 27 1.86 -11.60 -33.13
CA GLU A 27 1.73 -12.80 -33.94
C GLU A 27 0.93 -12.47 -35.21
N SER A 28 1.66 -12.21 -36.29
CA SER A 28 1.09 -12.04 -37.64
C SER A 28 0.87 -13.41 -38.29
N ALA A 29 0.14 -13.43 -39.40
CA ALA A 29 -0.13 -14.70 -40.11
C ALA A 29 1.13 -15.45 -40.58
N SER A 30 2.26 -14.77 -40.69
CA SER A 30 3.49 -15.28 -41.25
C SER A 30 4.70 -15.30 -40.29
N ASP A 31 4.63 -14.56 -39.16
CA ASP A 31 5.79 -14.41 -38.28
C ASP A 31 5.42 -13.82 -36.92
N LYS A 32 6.38 -13.88 -35.97
CA LYS A 32 6.34 -13.18 -34.68
C LYS A 32 7.22 -11.96 -34.74
N VAL A 33 6.63 -10.78 -34.60
CA VAL A 33 7.30 -9.49 -34.76
C VAL A 33 7.27 -8.72 -33.45
N GLU A 34 8.40 -8.23 -33.04
CA GLU A 34 8.48 -7.32 -31.87
C GLU A 34 8.00 -5.92 -32.30
N LEU A 35 7.09 -5.37 -31.50
CA LEU A 35 6.58 -4.02 -31.64
C LEU A 35 6.85 -3.20 -30.38
N THR A 36 7.16 -1.93 -30.60
CA THR A 36 7.02 -0.90 -29.55
C THR A 36 5.88 0.03 -29.94
N ILE A 37 4.87 0.15 -29.09
CA ILE A 37 3.72 1.02 -29.30
C ILE A 37 3.82 2.17 -28.33
N MET A 38 3.92 3.41 -28.83
CA MET A 38 4.12 4.61 -28.02
C MET A 38 2.86 5.47 -27.99
N ALA A 39 2.52 6.01 -26.82
CA ALA A 39 1.40 6.94 -26.67
C ALA A 39 1.77 8.33 -27.19
N THR A 40 1.00 8.88 -28.13
CA THR A 40 1.13 10.26 -28.59
C THR A 40 0.29 11.23 -27.77
N SER A 41 -0.75 10.72 -27.08
CA SER A 41 -1.71 11.48 -26.30
C SER A 41 -2.16 10.69 -25.06
N TYR A 42 -2.99 11.31 -24.21
CA TYR A 42 -3.60 10.58 -23.07
C TYR A 42 -4.54 9.45 -23.54
N ALA A 43 -5.31 9.67 -24.62
CA ALA A 43 -6.13 8.60 -25.19
C ALA A 43 -5.28 7.44 -25.73
N GLY A 44 -4.11 7.74 -26.32
CA GLY A 44 -3.12 6.72 -26.68
C GLY A 44 -2.59 5.95 -25.46
N TYR A 45 -2.36 6.64 -24.35
CA TYR A 45 -1.97 5.98 -23.10
C TYR A 45 -3.05 5.04 -22.56
N GLN A 46 -4.34 5.41 -22.67
CA GLN A 46 -5.45 4.52 -22.32
C GLN A 46 -5.47 3.25 -23.20
N ARG A 47 -5.18 3.38 -24.49
CA ARG A 47 -5.02 2.21 -25.39
C ARG A 47 -3.84 1.31 -24.98
N LEU A 48 -2.72 1.90 -24.51
CA LEU A 48 -1.61 1.12 -23.97
C LEU A 48 -2.00 0.37 -22.69
N ILE A 49 -2.86 0.93 -21.84
CA ILE A 49 -3.41 0.26 -20.66
C ILE A 49 -4.19 -1.00 -21.06
N GLU A 50 -5.11 -0.87 -22.03
CA GLU A 50 -5.90 -1.98 -22.55
C GLU A 50 -5.01 -3.08 -23.17
N LEU A 51 -4.08 -2.68 -24.04
CA LEU A 51 -3.12 -3.60 -24.67
C LEU A 51 -2.22 -4.28 -23.63
N SER A 52 -1.73 -3.57 -22.61
CA SER A 52 -0.94 -4.15 -21.52
C SER A 52 -1.71 -5.23 -20.77
N THR A 53 -3.01 -5.02 -20.59
CA THR A 53 -3.90 -6.02 -19.98
C THR A 53 -4.01 -7.27 -20.85
N ILE A 54 -4.23 -7.11 -22.15
CA ILE A 54 -4.30 -8.22 -23.10
C ILE A 54 -2.98 -9.00 -23.15
N ILE A 55 -1.87 -8.30 -23.25
CA ILE A 55 -0.53 -8.89 -23.27
C ILE A 55 -0.29 -9.75 -22.02
N SER A 56 -0.63 -9.19 -20.85
CA SER A 56 -0.45 -9.88 -19.56
C SER A 56 -1.36 -11.07 -19.38
N THR A 57 -2.48 -11.13 -20.06
CA THR A 57 -3.45 -12.25 -20.01
C THR A 57 -3.23 -13.27 -21.12
N ASN A 58 -2.51 -12.92 -22.19
CA ASN A 58 -2.32 -13.73 -23.39
C ASN A 58 -0.82 -14.07 -23.65
N ASN A 59 -0.08 -14.43 -22.62
CA ASN A 59 1.33 -14.86 -22.71
C ASN A 59 2.25 -13.91 -23.49
N ASN A 60 2.06 -12.62 -23.34
CA ASN A 60 2.79 -11.54 -24.01
C ASN A 60 2.61 -11.47 -25.55
N ILE A 61 1.58 -12.07 -26.09
CA ILE A 61 1.29 -12.08 -27.52
C ILE A 61 0.08 -11.18 -27.81
N VAL A 62 0.21 -10.37 -28.87
CA VAL A 62 -0.87 -9.58 -29.47
C VAL A 62 -1.23 -10.21 -30.82
N THR A 63 -2.50 -10.48 -31.03
CA THR A 63 -2.98 -11.04 -32.31
C THR A 63 -3.22 -9.96 -33.35
N THR A 64 -3.33 -10.34 -34.64
CA THR A 64 -3.70 -9.41 -35.72
C THR A 64 -5.08 -8.76 -35.49
N ASN A 65 -6.00 -9.48 -34.80
CA ASN A 65 -7.30 -8.90 -34.46
C ASN A 65 -7.18 -7.82 -33.38
N ASP A 66 -6.28 -8.00 -32.40
CA ASP A 66 -6.01 -6.98 -31.38
C ASP A 66 -5.37 -5.75 -32.02
N VAL A 67 -4.41 -5.96 -32.92
CA VAL A 67 -3.80 -4.87 -33.71
C VAL A 67 -4.87 -4.09 -34.46
N LYS A 68 -5.76 -4.77 -35.18
CA LYS A 68 -6.86 -4.12 -35.91
C LYS A 68 -7.80 -3.36 -34.99
N LYS A 69 -8.11 -3.92 -33.82
CA LYS A 69 -9.05 -3.32 -32.85
C LYS A 69 -8.48 -2.05 -32.19
N TYR A 70 -7.22 -2.11 -31.75
CA TYR A 70 -6.64 -1.07 -30.90
C TYR A 70 -5.78 -0.04 -31.65
N LEU A 71 -5.30 -0.38 -32.85
CA LEU A 71 -4.44 0.48 -33.65
C LEU A 71 -5.13 1.02 -34.90
N ASN A 72 -6.40 0.69 -35.15
CA ASN A 72 -7.14 1.11 -36.34
C ASN A 72 -7.41 2.63 -36.34
N GLN A 73 -7.15 3.28 -37.50
CA GLN A 73 -7.52 4.67 -37.81
C GLN A 73 -7.21 5.69 -36.70
N THR A 74 -6.08 5.55 -36.04
CA THR A 74 -5.74 6.40 -34.91
C THR A 74 -4.36 7.05 -35.06
N ARG A 75 -4.26 8.30 -34.63
CA ARG A 75 -2.99 9.03 -34.43
C ARG A 75 -2.60 9.10 -32.95
N GLU A 76 -3.36 8.45 -32.08
CA GLU A 76 -3.17 8.49 -30.62
C GLU A 76 -2.01 7.63 -30.16
N VAL A 77 -1.57 6.69 -31.01
CA VAL A 77 -0.39 5.85 -30.77
C VAL A 77 0.51 5.85 -32.02
N LEU A 78 1.79 5.62 -31.78
CA LEU A 78 2.82 5.42 -32.79
C LEU A 78 3.33 4.00 -32.67
N VAL A 79 3.48 3.28 -33.78
CA VAL A 79 3.94 1.90 -33.80
C VAL A 79 5.33 1.81 -34.41
N ILE A 80 6.25 1.17 -33.70
CA ILE A 80 7.59 0.88 -34.17
C ILE A 80 7.72 -0.63 -34.38
N ILE A 81 7.92 -1.06 -35.60
CA ILE A 81 8.22 -2.44 -35.97
C ILE A 81 9.72 -2.66 -35.81
N HIS A 82 10.14 -3.59 -34.96
CA HIS A 82 11.55 -3.93 -34.82
C HIS A 82 12.00 -4.72 -36.04
N ALA A 83 12.80 -4.08 -36.90
CA ALA A 83 13.34 -4.70 -38.12
C ALA A 83 14.67 -5.40 -37.77
N ASN A 84 14.76 -6.68 -38.00
CA ASN A 84 15.96 -7.49 -37.81
C ASN A 84 16.14 -8.53 -38.90
N ASN A 85 17.30 -9.15 -38.95
CA ASN A 85 17.65 -10.14 -40.00
C ASN A 85 16.73 -11.37 -40.01
N LYS A 86 15.99 -11.66 -38.95
CA LYS A 86 15.05 -12.79 -38.87
C LYS A 86 13.72 -12.48 -39.55
N ASN A 87 13.18 -11.26 -39.37
CA ASN A 87 11.87 -10.87 -39.86
C ASN A 87 11.88 -10.05 -41.15
N ILE A 88 13.03 -9.68 -41.66
CA ILE A 88 13.18 -8.77 -42.78
C ILE A 88 12.45 -9.25 -44.05
N ARG A 89 12.33 -10.57 -44.24
CA ARG A 89 11.61 -11.16 -45.38
C ARG A 89 10.12 -10.84 -45.39
N TYR A 90 9.53 -10.66 -44.21
CA TYR A 90 8.10 -10.41 -44.02
C TYR A 90 7.81 -8.96 -43.65
N ILE A 91 8.85 -8.12 -43.52
CA ILE A 91 8.73 -6.76 -42.93
C ILE A 91 7.78 -5.87 -43.75
N LYS A 92 7.82 -5.99 -45.11
CA LYS A 92 6.92 -5.23 -45.97
C LYS A 92 5.46 -5.66 -45.78
N ASN A 93 5.20 -6.95 -45.74
CA ASN A 93 3.84 -7.48 -45.50
C ASN A 93 3.29 -7.02 -44.15
N ASN A 94 4.11 -7.04 -43.11
CA ASN A 94 3.74 -6.58 -41.78
C ASN A 94 3.46 -5.07 -41.76
N TYR A 95 4.27 -4.27 -42.46
CA TYR A 95 4.03 -2.84 -42.65
C TYR A 95 2.70 -2.59 -43.40
N ASP A 96 2.44 -3.34 -44.49
CA ASP A 96 1.22 -3.20 -45.30
C ASP A 96 -0.04 -3.57 -44.49
N ILE A 97 0.04 -4.59 -43.64
CA ILE A 97 -1.06 -4.95 -42.71
C ILE A 97 -1.39 -3.78 -41.77
N LEU A 98 -0.38 -3.18 -41.09
CA LEU A 98 -0.59 -2.05 -40.21
C LEU A 98 -1.10 -0.83 -40.97
N ASN A 99 -0.53 -0.54 -42.12
CA ASN A 99 -0.94 0.60 -42.97
C ASN A 99 -2.36 0.42 -43.52
N SER A 100 -2.77 -0.84 -43.86
CA SER A 100 -4.12 -1.14 -44.32
C SER A 100 -5.21 -0.92 -43.24
N THR A 101 -4.83 -0.86 -41.94
CA THR A 101 -5.74 -0.46 -40.88
C THR A 101 -5.93 1.07 -40.81
N GLY A 102 -5.34 1.85 -41.74
CA GLY A 102 -5.39 3.31 -41.72
C GLY A 102 -4.51 3.94 -40.63
N HIS A 103 -3.53 3.23 -40.12
CA HIS A 103 -2.59 3.71 -39.13
C HIS A 103 -1.42 4.44 -39.82
N GLU A 104 -1.36 5.77 -39.67
CA GLU A 104 -0.39 6.62 -40.41
C GLU A 104 0.99 6.72 -39.71
N LEU A 105 1.07 6.41 -38.39
CA LEU A 105 2.28 6.59 -37.59
C LEU A 105 3.03 5.27 -37.41
N VAL A 106 3.48 4.66 -38.51
CA VAL A 106 4.28 3.44 -38.50
C VAL A 106 5.74 3.76 -38.80
N TYR A 107 6.62 3.29 -37.93
CA TYR A 107 8.06 3.43 -38.02
C TYR A 107 8.75 2.07 -38.06
N PHE A 108 9.92 1.98 -38.66
CA PHE A 108 10.83 0.86 -38.44
C PHE A 108 11.86 1.21 -37.37
N GLY A 109 12.06 0.32 -36.42
CA GLY A 109 13.12 0.42 -35.45
C GLY A 109 14.31 -0.44 -35.86
N LEU A 110 15.50 0.11 -35.88
CA LEU A 110 16.70 -0.56 -36.33
C LEU A 110 17.81 -0.48 -35.25
N VAL A 111 18.42 -1.62 -34.93
CA VAL A 111 19.59 -1.69 -34.06
C VAL A 111 20.90 -1.61 -34.89
N PRO A 112 22.04 -1.25 -34.30
CA PRO A 112 23.30 -1.10 -35.08
C PRO A 112 23.72 -2.37 -35.83
N SER A 113 23.46 -3.55 -35.28
CA SER A 113 23.81 -4.84 -35.92
C SER A 113 23.03 -5.17 -37.19
N ASP A 114 21.90 -4.51 -37.41
CA ASP A 114 20.98 -4.78 -38.54
C ASP A 114 20.97 -3.65 -39.59
N MET A 115 21.98 -2.76 -39.54
CA MET A 115 22.08 -1.60 -40.43
C MET A 115 22.17 -1.98 -41.93
N ASP A 116 22.59 -3.19 -42.26
CA ASP A 116 22.63 -3.69 -43.64
C ASP A 116 21.23 -3.70 -44.29
N ASN A 117 20.17 -3.74 -43.50
CA ASN A 117 18.79 -3.75 -43.95
C ASN A 117 18.24 -2.31 -44.33
N ILE A 118 19.02 -1.27 -44.05
CA ILE A 118 18.56 0.13 -44.20
C ILE A 118 18.05 0.47 -45.61
N THR A 119 18.72 -0.05 -46.65
CA THR A 119 18.35 0.21 -48.03
C THR A 119 17.00 -0.37 -48.38
N LEU A 120 16.71 -1.58 -47.92
CA LEU A 120 15.42 -2.20 -48.10
C LEU A 120 14.33 -1.46 -47.34
N LEU A 121 14.56 -1.09 -46.09
CA LEU A 121 13.59 -0.36 -45.27
C LEU A 121 13.28 1.02 -45.86
N LYS A 122 14.28 1.75 -46.37
CA LYS A 122 14.10 3.03 -47.09
C LYS A 122 13.27 2.90 -48.38
N SER A 123 13.26 1.72 -49.02
CA SER A 123 12.39 1.48 -50.19
C SER A 123 10.91 1.36 -49.80
N ILE A 124 10.59 1.11 -48.51
CA ILE A 124 9.22 0.98 -48.03
C ILE A 124 8.75 2.31 -47.40
N THR A 125 9.55 2.92 -46.51
CA THR A 125 9.24 4.19 -45.84
C THR A 125 10.50 4.92 -45.40
N SER A 126 10.42 6.26 -45.32
CA SER A 126 11.45 7.09 -44.69
C SER A 126 11.38 7.14 -43.19
N ASN A 127 10.34 6.56 -42.58
CA ASN A 127 10.11 6.54 -41.13
C ASN A 127 10.94 5.44 -40.46
N ILE A 128 12.24 5.64 -40.35
CA ILE A 128 13.16 4.72 -39.67
C ILE A 128 13.79 5.44 -38.51
N ILE A 129 13.86 4.78 -37.33
CA ILE A 129 14.49 5.32 -36.13
C ILE A 129 15.46 4.31 -35.52
N PRO A 130 16.49 4.76 -34.80
CA PRO A 130 17.28 3.87 -33.96
C PRO A 130 16.44 3.37 -32.84
N ILE A 131 16.60 2.10 -32.52
CA ILE A 131 16.10 1.50 -31.26
C ILE A 131 17.26 0.91 -30.49
N ASP A 132 17.24 1.07 -29.19
CA ASP A 132 18.25 0.53 -28.32
C ASP A 132 17.62 0.18 -26.96
N LEU A 133 17.99 -0.97 -26.42
CA LEU A 133 17.55 -1.38 -25.10
C LEU A 133 18.53 -0.85 -24.05
N VAL A 134 18.08 0.10 -23.25
CA VAL A 134 18.88 0.65 -22.16
C VAL A 134 18.50 -0.02 -20.86
N LEU A 135 19.46 -0.65 -20.19
CA LEU A 135 19.27 -1.34 -18.91
C LEU A 135 20.11 -0.72 -17.79
N TYR A 136 21.14 0.06 -18.12
CA TYR A 136 22.01 0.71 -17.14
C TYR A 136 22.62 2.02 -17.70
N LEU A 137 23.07 2.88 -16.77
CA LEU A 137 23.61 4.21 -17.08
C LEU A 137 25.15 4.25 -17.03
N ASP A 138 25.80 3.26 -16.39
CA ASP A 138 27.25 3.16 -16.23
C ASP A 138 27.69 1.73 -16.59
N GLU A 139 28.78 1.60 -17.33
CA GLU A 139 29.37 0.30 -17.72
C GLU A 139 29.61 -0.65 -16.52
N LYS A 140 29.94 -0.07 -15.35
CA LYS A 140 30.13 -0.85 -14.13
C LYS A 140 28.88 -1.56 -13.66
N GLN A 141 27.68 -1.05 -14.04
CA GLN A 141 26.38 -1.65 -13.67
C GLN A 141 26.08 -2.89 -14.52
N HIS A 142 26.82 -3.17 -15.60
CA HIS A 142 26.66 -4.40 -16.37
C HIS A 142 26.80 -5.64 -15.49
N ARG A 143 27.71 -5.64 -14.52
CA ARG A 143 27.87 -6.75 -13.56
C ARG A 143 26.60 -7.01 -12.76
N ILE A 144 25.84 -5.94 -12.42
CA ILE A 144 24.57 -6.07 -11.69
C ILE A 144 23.53 -6.74 -12.59
N TYR A 145 23.47 -6.33 -13.87
CA TYR A 145 22.61 -6.98 -14.85
C TYR A 145 22.92 -8.47 -15.00
N GLN A 146 24.22 -8.85 -15.14
CA GLN A 146 24.64 -10.25 -15.22
C GLN A 146 24.19 -11.05 -13.99
N ILE A 147 24.37 -10.49 -12.79
CA ILE A 147 23.96 -11.11 -11.53
C ILE A 147 22.45 -11.30 -11.46
N LEU A 148 21.67 -10.27 -11.81
CA LEU A 148 20.21 -10.37 -11.80
C LEU A 148 19.70 -11.40 -12.80
N GLN A 149 20.36 -11.53 -13.97
CA GLN A 149 20.06 -12.60 -14.92
C GLN A 149 20.42 -13.98 -14.36
N ALA A 150 21.59 -14.13 -13.73
CA ALA A 150 21.99 -15.38 -13.09
C ALA A 150 21.03 -15.80 -11.95
N ILE A 151 20.56 -14.83 -11.16
CA ILE A 151 19.53 -15.07 -10.14
C ILE A 151 18.23 -15.56 -10.78
N LYS A 152 17.76 -14.89 -11.85
CA LYS A 152 16.55 -15.23 -12.59
C LYS A 152 16.61 -16.62 -13.23
N GLU A 153 17.74 -16.92 -13.87
CA GLU A 153 17.96 -18.18 -14.59
C GLU A 153 18.47 -19.31 -13.69
N GLN A 154 18.68 -19.02 -12.40
CA GLN A 154 19.24 -19.94 -11.41
C GLN A 154 20.64 -20.48 -11.77
N LYS A 155 21.41 -19.72 -12.54
CA LYS A 155 22.78 -20.05 -12.95
C LYS A 155 23.79 -19.64 -11.89
N THR A 156 24.97 -20.23 -11.98
CA THR A 156 26.16 -19.87 -11.20
C THR A 156 27.11 -19.04 -12.05
N LEU A 157 27.85 -18.13 -11.42
CA LEU A 157 28.87 -17.29 -12.03
C LEU A 157 30.16 -17.41 -11.21
N LYS A 158 31.30 -17.34 -11.87
CA LYS A 158 32.56 -17.05 -11.22
C LYS A 158 32.77 -15.54 -11.14
N SER A 159 33.56 -15.09 -10.18
CA SER A 159 33.92 -13.66 -10.08
C SER A 159 34.60 -13.10 -11.33
N GLU A 160 35.31 -13.97 -12.03
CA GLU A 160 36.01 -13.68 -13.28
C GLU A 160 35.08 -13.48 -14.47
N ASP A 161 33.87 -14.02 -14.42
CA ASP A 161 32.85 -13.90 -15.48
C ASP A 161 32.16 -12.52 -15.46
N LEU A 162 32.33 -11.75 -14.37
CA LEU A 162 31.76 -10.41 -14.26
C LEU A 162 32.54 -9.44 -15.14
N SER A 163 31.91 -8.97 -16.20
CA SER A 163 32.53 -8.10 -17.21
C SER A 163 31.87 -6.71 -17.21
N LYS A 164 32.52 -5.79 -17.92
CA LYS A 164 31.92 -4.54 -18.36
C LYS A 164 31.44 -4.72 -19.80
N SER A 165 30.35 -4.09 -20.14
CA SER A 165 29.82 -4.10 -21.49
C SER A 165 29.08 -2.79 -21.76
N ASN A 166 29.06 -2.37 -23.01
CA ASN A 166 28.31 -1.19 -23.51
C ASN A 166 27.01 -1.61 -24.19
N GLU A 167 26.68 -2.91 -24.23
CA GLU A 167 25.59 -3.47 -25.03
C GLU A 167 24.23 -2.80 -24.69
N PHE A 168 23.96 -2.62 -23.39
CA PHE A 168 22.70 -2.02 -22.90
C PHE A 168 22.95 -0.70 -22.15
N LEU A 169 24.07 -0.04 -22.45
CA LEU A 169 24.42 1.25 -21.85
C LEU A 169 23.60 2.37 -22.48
N TYR A 170 23.18 3.33 -21.66
CA TYR A 170 22.61 4.59 -22.16
C TYR A 170 23.59 5.29 -23.11
N LYS A 171 23.11 5.60 -24.31
CA LYS A 171 23.88 6.28 -25.37
C LYS A 171 23.44 7.72 -25.54
N THR A 172 24.39 8.62 -25.63
CA THR A 172 24.13 10.02 -25.94
C THR A 172 23.84 10.19 -27.45
N LYS A 173 23.32 11.38 -27.83
CA LYS A 173 23.12 11.72 -29.28
C LYS A 173 24.42 11.57 -30.08
N GLN A 174 25.58 11.92 -29.50
CA GLN A 174 26.88 11.81 -30.15
C GLN A 174 27.27 10.33 -30.37
N ASP A 175 26.98 9.46 -29.41
CA ASP A 175 27.22 8.02 -29.54
C ASP A 175 26.36 7.41 -30.65
N LEU A 176 25.08 7.83 -30.74
CA LEU A 176 24.19 7.39 -31.82
C LEU A 176 24.67 7.84 -33.20
N MET A 177 25.21 9.06 -33.35
CA MET A 177 25.76 9.58 -34.61
C MET A 177 26.95 8.75 -35.14
N GLN A 178 27.62 7.96 -34.31
CA GLN A 178 28.69 7.07 -34.76
C GLN A 178 28.16 5.84 -35.50
N HIS A 179 26.90 5.45 -35.20
CA HIS A 179 26.31 4.20 -35.68
C HIS A 179 25.19 4.40 -36.70
N TYR A 180 24.56 5.58 -36.75
CA TYR A 180 23.39 5.85 -37.57
C TYR A 180 23.55 7.11 -38.43
N PRO A 181 23.03 7.10 -39.66
CA PRO A 181 22.92 8.29 -40.48
C PRO A 181 22.08 9.39 -39.84
N ASN A 182 22.42 10.66 -40.08
CA ASN A 182 21.75 11.82 -39.51
C ASN A 182 20.22 11.82 -39.75
N GLU A 183 19.78 11.41 -40.92
CA GLU A 183 18.35 11.33 -41.29
C GLU A 183 17.54 10.45 -40.30
N ILE A 184 18.13 9.34 -39.83
CA ILE A 184 17.48 8.40 -38.89
C ILE A 184 17.42 9.04 -37.51
N ILE A 185 18.46 9.78 -37.11
CA ILE A 185 18.52 10.49 -35.85
C ILE A 185 17.52 11.64 -35.79
N GLU A 186 17.35 12.39 -36.91
CA GLU A 186 16.33 13.43 -37.01
C GLU A 186 14.91 12.92 -36.86
N ASN A 187 14.65 11.68 -37.25
CA ASN A 187 13.34 11.07 -37.04
C ASN A 187 13.03 10.86 -35.53
N ILE A 188 14.03 10.73 -34.65
CA ILE A 188 13.81 10.70 -33.18
C ILE A 188 13.15 12.00 -32.72
N GLU A 189 13.62 13.15 -33.24
CA GLU A 189 13.05 14.46 -32.89
C GLU A 189 11.59 14.57 -33.32
N LYS A 190 11.24 14.01 -34.50
CA LYS A 190 9.85 13.94 -34.97
C LYS A 190 8.99 13.08 -34.03
N VAL A 191 9.48 11.90 -33.61
CA VAL A 191 8.79 11.04 -32.67
C VAL A 191 8.60 11.74 -31.32
N ILE A 192 9.64 12.42 -30.81
CA ILE A 192 9.54 13.21 -29.58
C ILE A 192 8.50 14.32 -29.73
N TRP A 193 8.43 14.99 -30.87
CA TRP A 193 7.44 16.04 -31.11
C TRP A 193 6.01 15.48 -31.18
N LEU A 194 5.80 14.33 -31.81
CA LEU A 194 4.50 13.66 -31.94
C LEU A 194 3.97 13.17 -30.60
N CYS A 195 4.84 12.63 -29.75
CA CYS A 195 4.44 12.11 -28.44
C CYS A 195 4.28 13.25 -27.43
N ASN A 196 3.04 13.65 -27.16
CA ASN A 196 2.73 14.75 -26.25
C ASN A 196 1.76 14.29 -25.16
N LEU A 197 2.19 13.30 -24.39
CA LEU A 197 1.42 12.75 -23.29
C LEU A 197 1.34 13.77 -22.14
N LYS A 198 0.13 14.21 -21.85
CA LYS A 198 -0.18 15.06 -20.69
C LYS A 198 -1.25 14.36 -19.86
N PHE A 199 -0.91 14.04 -18.63
CA PHE A 199 -1.93 13.58 -17.70
C PHE A 199 -2.90 14.72 -17.36
N PRO A 200 -4.22 14.45 -17.25
CA PRO A 200 -5.18 15.45 -16.83
C PRO A 200 -4.75 16.04 -15.47
N LYS A 201 -4.68 17.37 -15.36
CA LYS A 201 -4.35 18.07 -14.10
C LYS A 201 -5.37 17.80 -13.01
N ASN A 202 -6.63 17.58 -13.38
CA ASN A 202 -7.66 17.08 -12.50
C ASN A 202 -7.53 15.55 -12.49
N LYS A 203 -7.64 14.93 -11.32
CA LYS A 203 -7.77 13.48 -11.19
C LYS A 203 -8.64 12.97 -12.33
N PRO A 204 -8.24 11.91 -13.07
CA PRO A 204 -9.05 11.35 -14.15
C PRO A 204 -10.47 11.25 -13.62
N ASN A 205 -11.44 11.74 -14.40
CA ASN A 205 -12.81 12.01 -13.97
C ASN A 205 -13.21 11.16 -12.78
N SER A 206 -13.28 11.79 -11.60
CA SER A 206 -13.58 11.09 -10.34
C SER A 206 -14.88 10.27 -10.40
N ALA A 207 -15.71 10.50 -11.41
CA ALA A 207 -16.91 9.74 -11.69
C ALA A 207 -16.66 8.35 -12.28
N GLU A 208 -15.65 8.17 -13.15
CA GLU A 208 -15.37 6.87 -13.80
C GLU A 208 -14.64 5.89 -12.87
N LEU A 209 -13.78 6.42 -12.00
CA LEU A 209 -13.06 5.63 -10.99
C LEU A 209 -13.74 5.65 -9.61
N SER A 210 -14.95 6.19 -9.53
CA SER A 210 -15.74 6.18 -8.29
C SER A 210 -16.14 4.76 -7.90
N LEU A 211 -16.48 4.57 -6.64
CA LEU A 211 -17.14 3.34 -6.20
C LEU A 211 -18.45 3.13 -6.97
N PRO A 212 -18.83 1.89 -7.24
CA PRO A 212 -20.15 1.61 -7.82
C PRO A 212 -21.24 2.12 -6.90
N LYS A 213 -22.30 2.69 -7.48
CA LYS A 213 -23.50 3.03 -6.73
C LYS A 213 -24.11 1.75 -6.19
N PHE A 214 -24.42 1.74 -4.92
CA PHE A 214 -25.10 0.61 -4.29
C PHE A 214 -26.56 0.54 -4.76
N THR A 215 -26.99 -0.65 -5.20
CA THR A 215 -28.39 -0.85 -5.61
C THR A 215 -29.26 -0.92 -4.38
N CYS A 216 -29.94 0.17 -4.07
CA CYS A 216 -30.82 0.28 -2.92
C CYS A 216 -32.22 -0.30 -3.25
N PRO A 217 -32.89 -0.93 -2.27
CA PRO A 217 -34.29 -1.37 -2.43
C PRO A 217 -35.21 -0.14 -2.56
N ASN A 218 -36.41 -0.36 -3.16
CA ASN A 218 -37.48 0.65 -3.27
C ASN A 218 -37.07 1.96 -3.95
N ASN A 219 -36.05 1.96 -4.82
CA ASN A 219 -35.51 3.14 -5.50
C ASN A 219 -35.04 4.27 -4.53
N LEU A 220 -34.68 3.92 -3.30
CA LEU A 220 -34.12 4.87 -2.35
C LEU A 220 -32.73 5.35 -2.82
N THR A 221 -32.36 6.56 -2.45
CA THR A 221 -30.96 6.99 -2.59
C THR A 221 -30.08 6.30 -1.54
N SER A 222 -28.78 6.16 -1.82
CA SER A 222 -27.83 5.54 -0.88
C SER A 222 -27.85 6.22 0.50
N ASN A 223 -28.00 7.55 0.52
CA ASN A 223 -28.07 8.31 1.76
C ASN A 223 -29.32 7.97 2.61
N LEU A 224 -30.48 7.92 1.98
CA LEU A 224 -31.72 7.56 2.67
C LEU A 224 -31.73 6.11 3.13
N TYR A 225 -31.21 5.21 2.30
CA TYR A 225 -31.10 3.80 2.66
C TYR A 225 -30.13 3.57 3.81
N LEU A 226 -28.97 4.26 3.82
CA LEU A 226 -28.03 4.21 4.93
C LEU A 226 -28.66 4.71 6.24
N GLN A 227 -29.41 5.81 6.17
CA GLN A 227 -30.14 6.36 7.33
C GLN A 227 -31.16 5.36 7.87
N GLU A 228 -31.95 4.71 7.00
CA GLU A 228 -32.91 3.70 7.38
C GLU A 228 -32.24 2.49 8.07
N LEU A 229 -31.15 1.99 7.52
CA LEU A 229 -30.38 0.91 8.13
C LEU A 229 -29.81 1.29 9.50
N CYS A 230 -29.35 2.53 9.67
CA CYS A 230 -28.87 3.02 10.96
C CYS A 230 -30.00 3.10 12.01
N LYS A 231 -31.18 3.52 11.59
CA LYS A 231 -32.35 3.53 12.47
C LYS A 231 -32.70 2.11 12.95
N GLN A 232 -32.82 1.16 12.01
CA GLN A 232 -33.07 -0.24 12.30
C GLN A 232 -31.99 -0.85 13.21
N GLY A 233 -30.73 -0.48 12.96
CA GLY A 233 -29.59 -0.92 13.79
C GLY A 233 -29.64 -0.39 15.22
N LEU A 234 -30.02 0.87 15.43
CA LEU A 234 -30.23 1.43 16.76
C LEU A 234 -31.38 0.74 17.50
N GLU A 235 -32.53 0.59 16.84
CA GLU A 235 -33.70 -0.10 17.42
C GLU A 235 -33.37 -1.54 17.83
N ALA A 236 -32.63 -2.26 16.99
CA ALA A 236 -32.16 -3.61 17.29
C ALA A 236 -31.17 -3.66 18.46
N HIS A 237 -30.27 -2.67 18.58
CA HIS A 237 -29.30 -2.58 19.66
C HIS A 237 -29.97 -2.36 21.02
N PHE A 238 -30.92 -1.44 21.08
CA PHE A 238 -31.61 -1.09 22.33
C PHE A 238 -32.80 -2.00 22.67
N GLN A 239 -33.19 -2.93 21.77
CA GLN A 239 -34.24 -3.94 22.03
C GLN A 239 -35.53 -3.33 22.62
N SER A 240 -36.07 -2.32 21.99
CA SER A 240 -37.29 -1.59 22.41
C SER A 240 -37.15 -0.77 23.72
N ARG A 241 -35.93 -0.57 24.24
CA ARG A 241 -35.66 0.44 25.28
C ARG A 241 -35.58 1.82 24.63
N GLU A 242 -35.76 2.85 25.42
CA GLU A 242 -35.58 4.23 24.97
C GLU A 242 -34.10 4.42 24.52
N ILE A 243 -33.92 4.94 23.28
CA ILE A 243 -32.61 5.19 22.73
C ILE A 243 -32.06 6.48 23.34
N PRO A 244 -30.90 6.45 24.03
CA PRO A 244 -30.34 7.66 24.62
C PRO A 244 -30.07 8.74 23.56
N GLU A 245 -30.39 9.98 23.90
CA GLU A 245 -30.23 11.12 23.02
C GLU A 245 -28.80 11.29 22.47
N THR A 246 -27.79 10.88 23.26
CA THR A 246 -26.37 10.87 22.86
C THR A 246 -26.12 10.02 21.62
N TYR A 247 -26.75 8.85 21.51
CA TYR A 247 -26.63 7.96 20.35
C TYR A 247 -27.32 8.55 19.12
N VAL A 248 -28.51 9.10 19.30
CA VAL A 248 -29.27 9.73 18.21
C VAL A 248 -28.49 10.91 17.63
N LYS A 249 -28.02 11.82 18.48
CA LYS A 249 -27.23 12.99 18.05
C LYS A 249 -25.95 12.56 17.33
N ARG A 250 -25.24 11.54 17.85
CA ARG A 250 -24.02 11.05 17.26
C ARG A 250 -24.24 10.41 15.89
N VAL A 251 -25.26 9.56 15.71
CA VAL A 251 -25.60 8.95 14.43
C VAL A 251 -25.97 10.00 13.39
N LEU A 252 -26.80 10.98 13.76
CA LEU A 252 -27.20 12.06 12.86
C LEU A 252 -26.01 12.88 12.39
N TYR A 253 -25.11 13.23 13.31
CA TYR A 253 -23.86 13.91 13.00
C TYR A 253 -22.98 13.12 12.03
N GLU A 254 -22.75 11.82 12.34
CA GLU A 254 -21.92 10.97 11.47
C GLU A 254 -22.54 10.80 10.07
N LEU A 255 -23.86 10.59 9.98
CA LEU A 255 -24.59 10.49 8.71
C LEU A 255 -24.46 11.77 7.89
N GLN A 256 -24.56 12.95 8.54
CA GLN A 256 -24.35 14.22 7.86
C GLN A 256 -22.94 14.28 7.24
N VAL A 257 -21.89 13.99 8.01
CA VAL A 257 -20.51 14.02 7.52
C VAL A 257 -20.29 12.99 6.40
N ILE A 258 -20.79 11.76 6.54
CA ILE A 258 -20.69 10.70 5.52
C ILE A 258 -21.36 11.15 4.22
N ASN A 259 -22.52 11.79 4.30
CA ASN A 259 -23.27 12.29 3.15
C ASN A 259 -22.57 13.48 2.47
N GLU A 260 -22.09 14.46 3.24
CA GLU A 260 -21.34 15.61 2.72
C GLU A 260 -20.04 15.18 2.02
N MET A 261 -19.38 14.14 2.51
CA MET A 261 -18.18 13.58 1.92
C MET A 261 -18.45 12.57 0.78
N GLY A 262 -19.73 12.18 0.54
CA GLY A 262 -20.12 11.29 -0.55
C GLY A 262 -19.79 9.81 -0.33
N PHE A 263 -19.68 9.33 0.92
CA PHE A 263 -19.25 7.95 1.22
C PHE A 263 -20.40 7.00 1.61
N ALA A 264 -21.67 7.36 1.37
CA ALA A 264 -22.79 6.47 1.70
C ALA A 264 -22.70 5.12 0.98
N ASP A 265 -22.38 5.11 -0.33
CA ASP A 265 -22.18 3.88 -1.10
C ASP A 265 -21.07 3.02 -0.53
N TYR A 266 -19.97 3.62 -0.08
CA TYR A 266 -18.86 2.92 0.55
C TYR A 266 -19.31 2.14 1.80
N PHE A 267 -20.04 2.79 2.70
CA PHE A 267 -20.58 2.13 3.89
C PHE A 267 -21.55 1.00 3.55
N LEU A 268 -22.40 1.20 2.54
CA LEU A 268 -23.35 0.18 2.08
C LEU A 268 -22.65 -1.03 1.47
N ILE A 269 -21.60 -0.82 0.67
CA ILE A 269 -20.79 -1.90 0.09
C ILE A 269 -20.10 -2.69 1.20
N VAL A 270 -19.50 -2.00 2.19
CA VAL A 270 -18.86 -2.66 3.34
C VAL A 270 -19.87 -3.45 4.16
N ASN A 271 -21.01 -2.86 4.47
CA ASN A 271 -22.11 -3.53 5.20
C ASN A 271 -22.56 -4.80 4.45
N ASP A 272 -22.67 -4.73 3.14
CA ASP A 272 -23.15 -5.82 2.29
C ASP A 272 -22.24 -7.07 2.39
N TYR A 273 -20.94 -6.93 2.20
CA TYR A 273 -20.06 -8.10 2.27
C TYR A 273 -19.84 -8.60 3.72
N VAL A 274 -19.92 -7.71 4.72
CA VAL A 274 -19.93 -8.12 6.13
C VAL A 274 -21.20 -8.91 6.46
N LYS A 275 -22.35 -8.45 5.99
CA LYS A 275 -23.63 -9.15 6.15
C LYS A 275 -23.62 -10.50 5.45
N PHE A 276 -23.07 -10.58 4.22
CA PHE A 276 -22.88 -11.85 3.52
C PHE A 276 -22.04 -12.83 4.35
N ALA A 277 -20.90 -12.38 4.89
CA ALA A 277 -20.04 -13.21 5.72
C ALA A 277 -20.79 -13.75 6.93
N LYS A 278 -21.51 -12.88 7.65
CA LYS A 278 -22.31 -13.27 8.84
C LYS A 278 -23.42 -14.28 8.49
N ILE A 279 -24.13 -14.09 7.38
CA ILE A 279 -25.17 -15.04 6.91
C ILE A 279 -24.56 -16.41 6.58
N LYS A 280 -23.34 -16.41 6.02
CA LYS A 280 -22.59 -17.64 5.72
C LYS A 280 -21.88 -18.24 6.94
N ASN A 281 -22.07 -17.69 8.14
CA ASN A 281 -21.35 -18.06 9.35
C ASN A 281 -19.82 -18.02 9.16
N ILE A 282 -19.31 -17.06 8.39
CA ILE A 282 -17.90 -16.71 8.32
C ILE A 282 -17.63 -15.75 9.47
N MET A 283 -16.66 -16.08 10.34
CA MET A 283 -16.36 -15.24 11.48
C MET A 283 -15.76 -13.90 11.03
N VAL A 284 -16.33 -12.81 11.57
CA VAL A 284 -15.90 -11.42 11.34
C VAL A 284 -15.36 -10.86 12.64
N GLY A 285 -14.23 -10.19 12.58
CA GLY A 285 -13.62 -9.51 13.72
C GLY A 285 -14.43 -8.31 14.20
N PRO A 286 -14.19 -7.84 15.43
CA PRO A 286 -14.94 -6.73 16.03
C PRO A 286 -14.61 -5.35 15.43
N GLY A 287 -13.75 -5.31 14.44
CA GLY A 287 -13.21 -4.09 13.85
C GLY A 287 -11.81 -3.74 14.35
N ARG A 288 -11.11 -2.94 13.59
CA ARG A 288 -9.74 -2.48 13.89
C ARG A 288 -9.49 -1.09 13.35
N GLY A 289 -8.41 -0.45 13.81
CA GLY A 289 -8.03 0.86 13.31
C GLY A 289 -9.00 1.97 13.71
N SER A 290 -9.19 2.93 12.81
CA SER A 290 -9.96 4.14 13.10
C SER A 290 -11.48 3.96 13.00
N VAL A 291 -11.95 2.99 12.22
CA VAL A 291 -13.39 2.75 12.00
C VAL A 291 -14.16 2.39 13.28
N ALA A 292 -13.46 1.85 14.29
CA ALA A 292 -14.07 1.61 15.61
C ALA A 292 -14.63 2.89 16.27
N GLY A 293 -14.18 4.09 15.82
CA GLY A 293 -14.71 5.37 16.26
C GLY A 293 -16.05 5.77 15.62
N SER A 294 -16.58 4.99 14.65
CA SER A 294 -17.86 5.29 13.97
C SER A 294 -19.03 4.54 14.60
N LEU A 295 -20.02 5.29 15.06
CA LEU A 295 -21.28 4.73 15.54
C LEU A 295 -22.13 4.19 14.38
N VAL A 296 -22.07 4.80 13.21
CA VAL A 296 -22.72 4.27 11.99
C VAL A 296 -22.18 2.89 11.66
N ALA A 297 -20.84 2.69 11.69
CA ALA A 297 -20.25 1.38 11.45
C ALA A 297 -20.68 0.34 12.51
N TYR A 298 -20.84 0.76 13.77
CA TYR A 298 -21.29 -0.10 14.85
C TYR A 298 -22.74 -0.53 14.69
N VAL A 299 -23.67 0.41 14.47
CA VAL A 299 -25.10 0.08 14.33
C VAL A 299 -25.41 -0.72 13.06
N LEU A 300 -24.60 -0.55 12.00
CA LEU A 300 -24.65 -1.40 10.80
C LEU A 300 -24.07 -2.80 11.04
N GLY A 301 -23.44 -3.04 12.21
CA GLY A 301 -22.78 -4.29 12.52
C GLY A 301 -21.49 -4.52 11.74
N ILE A 302 -20.88 -3.49 11.17
CA ILE A 302 -19.57 -3.54 10.54
C ILE A 302 -18.51 -3.72 11.63
N THR A 303 -18.63 -3.01 12.76
CA THR A 303 -17.79 -3.16 13.94
C THR A 303 -18.59 -3.72 15.11
N GLY A 304 -17.88 -4.28 16.10
CA GLY A 304 -18.47 -4.83 17.32
C GLY A 304 -18.11 -4.04 18.59
N VAL A 305 -17.51 -2.85 18.45
CA VAL A 305 -17.11 -1.98 19.55
C VAL A 305 -18.00 -0.75 19.59
N ASP A 306 -18.63 -0.49 20.72
CA ASP A 306 -19.46 0.70 20.92
C ASP A 306 -18.57 1.94 21.14
N PRO A 307 -18.52 2.89 20.17
CA PRO A 307 -17.66 4.05 20.28
C PRO A 307 -18.08 5.03 21.38
N ILE A 308 -19.34 5.04 21.80
CA ILE A 308 -19.83 5.89 22.88
C ILE A 308 -19.35 5.35 24.23
N ALA A 309 -19.49 4.04 24.46
CA ALA A 309 -19.07 3.38 25.69
C ALA A 309 -17.56 3.53 25.96
N TYR A 310 -16.74 3.55 24.91
CA TYR A 310 -15.28 3.71 24.99
C TYR A 310 -14.76 5.11 24.66
N ASN A 311 -15.63 6.12 24.53
CA ASN A 311 -15.28 7.52 24.21
C ASN A 311 -14.40 7.66 22.98
N LEU A 312 -14.67 6.88 21.92
CA LEU A 312 -13.93 6.93 20.66
C LEU A 312 -14.39 8.10 19.79
N ILE A 313 -13.44 8.68 19.06
CA ILE A 313 -13.62 9.92 18.30
C ILE A 313 -13.82 9.61 16.82
N PHE A 314 -14.94 10.09 16.23
CA PHE A 314 -15.29 9.87 14.82
C PHE A 314 -14.35 10.59 13.84
N GLU A 315 -13.90 11.80 14.19
CA GLU A 315 -13.01 12.61 13.36
C GLU A 315 -11.62 11.98 13.14
N ARG A 316 -11.26 11.01 13.97
CA ARG A 316 -10.08 10.17 13.74
C ARG A 316 -10.27 9.25 12.51
N PHE A 317 -11.48 8.82 12.23
CA PHE A 317 -11.85 7.97 11.09
C PHE A 317 -12.21 8.83 9.87
N LEU A 318 -13.27 9.63 9.95
CA LEU A 318 -13.68 10.58 8.92
C LEU A 318 -13.60 11.99 9.45
N ASN A 319 -12.85 12.83 8.77
CA ASN A 319 -12.60 14.21 9.18
C ASN A 319 -13.07 15.17 8.07
N PRO A 320 -14.14 15.96 8.28
CA PRO A 320 -14.63 16.90 7.27
C PRO A 320 -13.62 18.00 6.92
N GLU A 321 -12.69 18.31 7.84
CA GLU A 321 -11.61 19.28 7.61
C GLU A 321 -10.45 18.70 6.78
N ARG A 322 -10.54 17.43 6.40
CA ARG A 322 -9.52 16.72 5.61
C ARG A 322 -10.15 15.92 4.49
N ILE A 323 -9.81 16.25 3.25
CA ILE A 323 -10.17 15.43 2.10
C ILE A 323 -9.27 14.17 2.10
N SER A 324 -9.78 13.08 2.66
CA SER A 324 -9.13 11.76 2.60
C SER A 324 -10.16 10.66 2.42
N LEU A 325 -9.77 9.63 1.70
CA LEU A 325 -10.59 8.45 1.52
C LEU A 325 -10.75 7.70 2.85
N PRO A 326 -11.95 7.15 3.14
CA PRO A 326 -12.15 6.27 4.30
C PRO A 326 -11.37 4.97 4.15
N ASP A 327 -10.92 4.40 5.26
CA ASP A 327 -10.22 3.12 5.31
C ASP A 327 -10.89 2.24 6.37
N ILE A 328 -11.72 1.29 5.92
CA ILE A 328 -12.41 0.33 6.78
C ILE A 328 -11.73 -1.03 6.62
N ASP A 329 -10.90 -1.38 7.59
CA ASP A 329 -10.25 -2.66 7.69
C ASP A 329 -11.18 -3.70 8.35
N ILE A 330 -11.46 -4.81 7.67
CA ILE A 330 -12.27 -5.90 8.23
C ILE A 330 -11.46 -7.19 8.26
N ASP A 331 -11.37 -7.77 9.46
CA ASP A 331 -10.78 -9.09 9.66
C ASP A 331 -11.83 -10.20 9.49
N PHE A 332 -11.51 -11.19 8.68
CA PHE A 332 -12.29 -12.43 8.51
C PHE A 332 -11.47 -13.64 8.94
N GLU A 333 -12.11 -14.75 9.25
CA GLU A 333 -11.37 -16.01 9.41
C GLU A 333 -10.59 -16.33 8.14
N ASP A 334 -9.30 -16.65 8.28
CA ASP A 334 -8.36 -16.74 7.17
C ASP A 334 -8.70 -17.86 6.18
N THR A 335 -9.27 -18.96 6.66
CA THR A 335 -9.64 -20.13 5.84
C THR A 335 -10.80 -19.87 4.88
N ARG A 336 -11.68 -18.90 5.18
CA ARG A 336 -12.89 -18.62 4.39
C ARG A 336 -12.96 -17.17 3.86
N ARG A 337 -11.93 -16.38 4.08
CA ARG A 337 -11.80 -15.01 3.55
C ARG A 337 -12.03 -14.92 2.03
N ASP A 338 -11.50 -15.89 1.29
CA ASP A 338 -11.59 -15.90 -0.16
C ASP A 338 -13.04 -16.11 -0.67
N GLU A 339 -13.95 -16.65 0.14
CA GLU A 339 -15.38 -16.74 -0.19
C GLU A 339 -15.99 -15.32 -0.25
N VAL A 340 -15.58 -14.43 0.66
CA VAL A 340 -16.03 -13.03 0.67
C VAL A 340 -15.54 -12.29 -0.57
N ILE A 341 -14.27 -12.48 -0.94
CA ILE A 341 -13.70 -11.85 -2.15
C ILE A 341 -14.41 -12.36 -3.42
N LYS A 342 -14.69 -13.66 -3.50
CA LYS A 342 -15.46 -14.23 -4.60
C LYS A 342 -16.87 -13.65 -4.68
N TYR A 343 -17.54 -13.46 -3.54
CA TYR A 343 -18.85 -12.81 -3.49
C TYR A 343 -18.80 -11.41 -4.07
N ILE A 344 -17.83 -10.60 -3.65
CA ILE A 344 -17.64 -9.23 -4.15
C ILE A 344 -17.40 -9.24 -5.67
N HIS A 345 -16.50 -10.10 -6.14
CA HIS A 345 -16.18 -10.25 -7.55
C HIS A 345 -17.40 -10.67 -8.40
N GLN A 346 -18.25 -11.55 -7.89
CA GLN A 346 -19.48 -11.97 -8.56
C GLN A 346 -20.54 -10.87 -8.56
N LYS A 347 -20.70 -10.16 -7.42
CA LYS A 347 -21.75 -9.15 -7.25
C LYS A 347 -21.45 -7.86 -8.00
N TYR A 348 -20.22 -7.34 -7.89
CA TYR A 348 -19.84 -6.05 -8.49
C TYR A 348 -19.29 -6.18 -9.91
N GLY A 349 -19.01 -7.38 -10.38
CA GLY A 349 -18.59 -7.68 -11.75
C GLY A 349 -17.09 -7.96 -11.88
N LYS A 350 -16.78 -8.89 -12.80
CA LYS A 350 -15.41 -9.39 -13.02
C LYS A 350 -14.43 -8.31 -13.49
N GLU A 351 -14.91 -7.35 -14.27
CA GLU A 351 -14.10 -6.27 -14.85
C GLU A 351 -13.93 -5.08 -13.89
N HIS A 352 -14.67 -5.09 -12.78
CA HIS A 352 -14.76 -4.00 -11.82
C HIS A 352 -13.98 -4.25 -10.53
N VAL A 353 -13.51 -5.49 -10.31
CA VAL A 353 -12.84 -5.90 -9.08
C VAL A 353 -11.47 -6.49 -9.39
N ALA A 354 -10.43 -6.01 -8.71
CA ALA A 354 -9.08 -6.57 -8.85
C ALA A 354 -8.33 -6.59 -7.52
N TYR A 355 -7.42 -7.56 -7.37
CA TYR A 355 -6.40 -7.53 -6.33
C TYR A 355 -5.39 -6.41 -6.60
N ILE A 356 -4.79 -5.88 -5.54
CA ILE A 356 -3.70 -4.91 -5.66
C ILE A 356 -2.36 -5.65 -5.75
N VAL A 357 -1.49 -5.20 -6.65
CA VAL A 357 -0.12 -5.71 -6.74
C VAL A 357 0.76 -5.14 -5.64
N THR A 358 1.68 -5.96 -5.16
CA THR A 358 2.82 -5.52 -4.36
C THR A 358 4.12 -6.00 -5.00
N PHE A 359 5.22 -5.28 -4.74
CA PHE A 359 6.54 -5.66 -5.21
C PHE A 359 7.36 -6.16 -4.02
N GLN A 360 7.85 -7.39 -4.13
CA GLN A 360 8.86 -7.87 -3.20
C GLN A 360 10.21 -7.33 -3.65
N THR A 361 10.87 -6.61 -2.76
CA THR A 361 12.21 -6.06 -2.99
C THR A 361 13.28 -6.93 -2.36
N ILE A 362 14.48 -6.90 -2.93
CA ILE A 362 15.63 -7.66 -2.42
C ILE A 362 16.09 -7.03 -1.12
N ALA A 363 15.97 -7.77 -0.02
CA ALA A 363 16.48 -7.41 1.30
C ALA A 363 17.80 -8.12 1.59
N SER A 364 18.59 -7.66 2.57
CA SER A 364 19.94 -8.13 2.87
C SER A 364 20.06 -9.66 3.02
N LYS A 365 19.13 -10.29 3.77
CA LYS A 365 19.16 -11.76 3.94
C LYS A 365 18.91 -12.50 2.64
N MET A 366 18.03 -11.96 1.79
CA MET A 366 17.70 -12.54 0.49
C MET A 366 18.87 -12.34 -0.48
N ALA A 367 19.43 -11.12 -0.54
CA ALA A 367 20.61 -10.82 -1.35
C ALA A 367 21.78 -11.77 -1.07
N ILE A 368 22.12 -11.96 0.22
CA ILE A 368 23.20 -12.88 0.61
C ILE A 368 22.90 -14.32 0.19
N ARG A 369 21.66 -14.79 0.29
CA ARG A 369 21.30 -16.15 -0.15
C ARG A 369 21.37 -16.30 -1.67
N ASP A 370 20.83 -15.35 -2.41
CA ASP A 370 20.80 -15.39 -3.88
C ASP A 370 22.22 -15.26 -4.45
N LEU A 371 23.00 -14.30 -3.97
CA LEU A 371 24.41 -14.12 -4.36
C LEU A 371 25.29 -15.29 -3.89
N GLY A 372 25.06 -15.79 -2.67
CA GLY A 372 25.76 -16.96 -2.15
C GLY A 372 25.56 -18.20 -3.03
N ARG A 373 24.34 -18.40 -3.55
CA ARG A 373 24.05 -19.46 -4.52
C ARG A 373 24.75 -19.19 -5.87
N VAL A 374 24.67 -17.97 -6.39
CA VAL A 374 25.32 -17.59 -7.66
C VAL A 374 26.82 -17.82 -7.62
N PHE A 375 27.48 -17.45 -6.52
CA PHE A 375 28.93 -17.60 -6.34
C PHE A 375 29.36 -18.90 -5.63
N GLN A 376 28.45 -19.86 -5.42
CA GLN A 376 28.68 -21.14 -4.78
C GLN A 376 29.36 -21.05 -3.39
N VAL A 377 28.98 -20.05 -2.60
CA VAL A 377 29.45 -19.90 -1.22
C VAL A 377 28.92 -21.06 -0.37
N ASN A 378 29.72 -21.52 0.61
CA ASN A 378 29.31 -22.58 1.53
C ASN A 378 27.97 -22.27 2.18
N ILE A 379 27.04 -23.22 2.14
CA ILE A 379 25.68 -23.08 2.65
C ILE A 379 25.63 -22.80 4.17
N GLU A 380 26.60 -23.35 4.92
CA GLU A 380 26.72 -23.11 6.36
C GLU A 380 27.07 -21.65 6.64
N ASP A 381 28.01 -21.07 5.89
CA ASP A 381 28.39 -19.66 5.98
C ASP A 381 27.19 -18.75 5.63
N ILE A 382 26.44 -19.09 4.56
CA ILE A 382 25.23 -18.34 4.16
C ILE A 382 24.18 -18.34 5.29
N ASN A 383 23.92 -19.52 5.87
CA ASN A 383 22.97 -19.65 6.95
C ASN A 383 23.39 -18.89 8.20
N GLU A 384 24.67 -18.89 8.51
CA GLU A 384 25.19 -18.14 9.64
C GLU A 384 25.13 -16.64 9.41
N MET A 385 25.64 -16.13 8.27
CA MET A 385 25.55 -14.73 7.90
C MET A 385 24.12 -14.20 7.99
N THR A 386 23.16 -14.94 7.44
CA THR A 386 21.75 -14.51 7.45
C THR A 386 21.10 -14.49 8.82
N LYS A 387 21.54 -15.36 9.75
CA LYS A 387 21.08 -15.33 11.17
C LYS A 387 21.63 -14.10 11.91
N LEU A 388 22.85 -13.67 11.59
CA LEU A 388 23.49 -12.51 12.23
C LEU A 388 22.90 -11.16 11.84
N ILE A 389 22.08 -11.08 10.78
CA ILE A 389 21.44 -9.83 10.35
C ILE A 389 20.12 -9.64 11.09
N PRO A 390 19.99 -8.61 11.97
CA PRO A 390 18.71 -8.27 12.60
C PRO A 390 17.68 -7.81 11.58
N ILE A 391 16.38 -8.04 11.86
CA ILE A 391 15.28 -7.66 10.96
C ILE A 391 15.26 -6.16 10.70
N GLN A 392 15.58 -5.34 11.69
CA GLN A 392 15.61 -3.88 11.60
C GLN A 392 16.63 -3.34 10.59
N TYR A 393 17.66 -4.13 10.25
CA TYR A 393 18.71 -3.76 9.28
C TYR A 393 18.57 -4.48 7.94
N ASN A 394 17.38 -4.94 7.59
CA ASN A 394 17.16 -5.67 6.34
C ASN A 394 17.54 -4.89 5.07
N PHE A 395 17.60 -3.55 5.13
CA PHE A 395 18.02 -2.68 4.04
C PHE A 395 19.27 -1.84 4.38
N GLU A 396 19.85 -2.05 5.57
CA GLU A 396 21.01 -1.31 6.08
C GLU A 396 22.12 -2.28 6.50
N ILE A 397 22.63 -3.07 5.55
CA ILE A 397 23.62 -4.13 5.80
C ILE A 397 24.88 -3.57 6.50
N ASP A 398 25.28 -2.32 6.22
CA ASP A 398 26.42 -1.68 6.86
C ASP A 398 26.23 -1.50 8.37
N MET A 399 24.99 -1.22 8.81
CA MET A 399 24.68 -1.12 10.23
C MET A 399 24.74 -2.51 10.90
N ALA A 400 24.26 -3.54 10.21
CA ALA A 400 24.37 -4.92 10.71
C ALA A 400 25.83 -5.36 10.86
N ILE A 401 26.68 -5.01 9.88
CA ILE A 401 28.13 -5.30 9.92
C ILE A 401 28.80 -4.59 11.12
N LYS A 402 28.48 -3.31 11.35
CA LYS A 402 29.04 -2.53 12.48
C LYS A 402 28.67 -3.10 13.84
N GLN A 403 27.49 -3.69 13.98
CA GLN A 403 27.00 -4.24 15.26
C GLN A 403 27.46 -5.67 15.54
N SER A 404 27.85 -6.42 14.51
CA SER A 404 28.24 -7.82 14.66
C SER A 404 29.69 -8.07 14.20
N PRO A 405 30.66 -8.22 15.13
CA PRO A 405 32.05 -8.54 14.78
C PRO A 405 32.18 -9.80 13.92
N LYS A 406 31.31 -10.79 14.17
CA LYS A 406 31.26 -12.02 13.37
C LYS A 406 30.77 -11.76 11.94
N LEU A 407 29.78 -10.88 11.75
CA LEU A 407 29.33 -10.49 10.41
C LEU A 407 30.40 -9.67 9.69
N ALA A 408 31.16 -8.81 10.41
CA ALA A 408 32.30 -8.08 9.87
C ALA A 408 33.40 -9.02 9.40
N TRP A 409 33.68 -10.12 10.14
CA TRP A 409 34.61 -11.16 9.70
C TRP A 409 34.16 -11.81 8.39
N TYR A 410 32.88 -12.14 8.25
CA TYR A 410 32.33 -12.65 6.98
C TYR A 410 32.40 -11.63 5.85
N ALA A 411 32.18 -10.35 6.13
CA ALA A 411 32.33 -9.30 5.13
C ALA A 411 33.77 -9.19 4.60
N ASN A 412 34.76 -9.43 5.44
CA ASN A 412 36.16 -9.51 5.02
C ASN A 412 36.50 -10.82 4.29
N LYS A 413 35.86 -11.95 4.66
CA LYS A 413 36.03 -13.25 3.99
C LYS A 413 35.43 -13.26 2.59
N TYR A 414 34.28 -12.57 2.40
CA TYR A 414 33.52 -12.51 1.16
C TYR A 414 33.27 -11.06 0.69
N PRO A 415 34.32 -10.27 0.40
CA PRO A 415 34.16 -8.82 0.14
C PRO A 415 33.28 -8.54 -1.08
N LEU A 416 33.41 -9.33 -2.15
CA LEU A 416 32.59 -9.18 -3.36
C LEU A 416 31.11 -9.43 -3.06
N LEU A 417 30.78 -10.47 -2.28
CA LEU A 417 29.41 -10.81 -1.90
C LEU A 417 28.72 -9.63 -1.19
N PHE A 418 29.41 -9.02 -0.23
CA PHE A 418 28.84 -7.88 0.53
C PHE A 418 28.77 -6.60 -0.28
N THR A 419 29.73 -6.34 -1.17
CA THR A 419 29.67 -5.20 -2.10
C THR A 419 28.46 -5.32 -3.02
N LEU A 420 28.28 -6.46 -3.67
CA LEU A 420 27.16 -6.72 -4.56
C LEU A 420 25.81 -6.77 -3.80
N THR A 421 25.82 -7.26 -2.56
CA THR A 421 24.65 -7.19 -1.70
C THR A 421 24.14 -5.75 -1.58
N LYS A 422 25.04 -4.78 -1.30
CA LYS A 422 24.66 -3.36 -1.18
C LYS A 422 24.11 -2.78 -2.48
N GLU A 423 24.66 -3.19 -3.60
CA GLU A 423 24.29 -2.67 -4.92
C GLU A 423 22.90 -3.16 -5.39
N ILE A 424 22.45 -4.37 -4.95
CA ILE A 424 21.16 -4.93 -5.35
C ILE A 424 20.04 -4.73 -4.31
N LEU A 425 20.36 -4.16 -3.12
CA LEU A 425 19.34 -3.89 -2.12
C LEU A 425 18.23 -2.98 -2.66
N GLY A 426 16.99 -3.34 -2.37
CA GLY A 426 15.83 -2.55 -2.75
C GLY A 426 15.34 -2.78 -4.19
N PHE A 427 16.08 -3.50 -5.03
CA PHE A 427 15.61 -3.83 -6.39
C PHE A 427 14.35 -4.71 -6.32
N PRO A 428 13.35 -4.45 -7.17
CA PRO A 428 12.18 -5.31 -7.28
C PRO A 428 12.60 -6.70 -7.82
N ARG A 429 12.16 -7.75 -7.13
CA ARG A 429 12.47 -9.14 -7.50
C ARG A 429 11.31 -9.81 -8.22
N GLN A 430 10.11 -9.67 -7.65
CA GLN A 430 8.89 -10.27 -8.20
C GLN A 430 7.67 -9.50 -7.75
N THR A 431 6.59 -9.65 -8.52
CA THR A 431 5.26 -9.21 -8.11
C THR A 431 4.65 -10.20 -7.14
N SER A 432 3.85 -9.69 -6.22
CA SER A 432 3.04 -10.46 -5.28
C SER A 432 1.66 -9.82 -5.19
N THR A 433 0.72 -10.53 -4.60
CA THR A 433 -0.62 -9.99 -4.34
C THR A 433 -0.63 -9.32 -2.96
N HIS A 434 -1.23 -8.14 -2.86
CA HIS A 434 -1.46 -7.50 -1.57
C HIS A 434 -2.26 -8.42 -0.65
N ALA A 435 -1.83 -8.53 0.60
CA ALA A 435 -2.41 -9.51 1.53
C ALA A 435 -3.91 -9.29 1.80
N ALA A 436 -4.40 -8.05 1.68
CA ALA A 436 -5.75 -7.66 2.07
C ALA A 436 -6.50 -6.87 1.01
N GLY A 437 -5.81 -5.96 0.30
CA GLY A 437 -6.43 -4.93 -0.52
C GLY A 437 -6.98 -5.42 -1.85
N ILE A 438 -8.22 -5.05 -2.12
CA ILE A 438 -8.83 -5.10 -3.44
C ILE A 438 -9.31 -3.71 -3.82
N VAL A 439 -9.48 -3.47 -5.12
CA VAL A 439 -10.14 -2.25 -5.64
C VAL A 439 -11.45 -2.62 -6.30
N ILE A 440 -12.42 -1.72 -6.17
CA ILE A 440 -13.76 -1.86 -6.78
C ILE A 440 -14.09 -0.52 -7.47
N THR A 441 -14.56 -0.59 -8.73
CA THR A 441 -14.89 0.61 -9.50
C THR A 441 -16.25 0.51 -10.18
N SER A 442 -16.86 1.67 -10.47
CA SER A 442 -18.11 1.76 -11.22
C SER A 442 -17.93 1.46 -12.72
N ALA A 443 -16.82 1.89 -13.31
CA ALA A 443 -16.43 1.57 -14.68
C ALA A 443 -15.46 0.38 -14.71
N PRO A 444 -15.32 -0.34 -15.83
CA PRO A 444 -14.32 -1.38 -15.96
C PRO A 444 -12.92 -0.87 -15.66
N LEU A 445 -12.19 -1.56 -14.80
CA LEU A 445 -10.85 -1.17 -14.32
C LEU A 445 -9.86 -0.93 -15.48
N VAL A 446 -9.98 -1.72 -16.55
CA VAL A 446 -9.10 -1.66 -17.73
C VAL A 446 -9.14 -0.31 -18.45
N THR A 447 -10.19 0.49 -18.28
CA THR A 447 -10.28 1.83 -18.88
C THR A 447 -9.32 2.83 -18.25
N ALA A 448 -8.82 2.55 -17.05
CA ALA A 448 -8.04 3.50 -16.27
C ALA A 448 -6.70 2.95 -15.78
N ILE A 449 -6.60 1.64 -15.53
CA ILE A 449 -5.41 0.99 -14.97
C ILE A 449 -5.09 -0.32 -15.69
N PRO A 450 -3.79 -0.63 -15.91
CA PRO A 450 -3.39 -1.89 -16.51
C PRO A 450 -3.57 -3.03 -15.52
N LEU A 451 -4.10 -4.15 -16.02
CA LEU A 451 -4.40 -5.36 -15.26
C LEU A 451 -3.51 -6.52 -15.71
N GLN A 452 -3.44 -7.53 -14.87
CA GLN A 452 -2.84 -8.83 -15.17
C GLN A 452 -3.68 -9.95 -14.57
N LEU A 453 -3.42 -11.18 -14.95
CA LEU A 453 -4.05 -12.33 -14.29
C LEU A 453 -3.56 -12.44 -12.85
N GLY A 454 -4.50 -12.49 -11.92
CA GLY A 454 -4.26 -12.69 -10.51
C GLY A 454 -4.67 -14.08 -10.03
N PHE A 455 -4.78 -14.20 -8.72
CA PHE A 455 -5.14 -15.45 -8.06
C PHE A 455 -6.59 -15.86 -8.37
N GLN A 456 -6.85 -17.13 -8.63
CA GLN A 456 -8.17 -17.71 -8.88
C GLN A 456 -8.95 -17.06 -10.05
N GLY A 457 -8.27 -16.51 -11.05
CA GLY A 457 -8.90 -15.89 -12.21
C GLY A 457 -9.48 -14.48 -11.96
N ILE A 458 -9.25 -13.91 -10.78
CA ILE A 458 -9.55 -12.51 -10.49
C ILE A 458 -8.38 -11.67 -10.97
N TYR A 459 -8.66 -10.56 -11.63
CA TYR A 459 -7.62 -9.63 -12.07
C TYR A 459 -6.78 -9.09 -10.91
N GLN A 460 -5.55 -8.70 -11.23
CA GLN A 460 -4.65 -7.98 -10.35
C GLN A 460 -4.18 -6.71 -11.05
N THR A 461 -4.10 -5.61 -10.33
CA THR A 461 -3.58 -4.34 -10.88
C THR A 461 -2.09 -4.46 -11.17
N GLN A 462 -1.60 -3.76 -12.21
CA GLN A 462 -0.15 -3.59 -12.40
C GLN A 462 0.39 -2.39 -11.61
N PHE A 463 -0.48 -1.50 -11.13
CA PHE A 463 -0.08 -0.37 -10.30
C PHE A 463 -0.14 -0.72 -8.81
N PRO A 464 0.87 -0.30 -8.02
CA PRO A 464 0.87 -0.46 -6.57
C PRO A 464 -0.11 0.50 -5.91
N MET A 465 -0.39 0.27 -4.63
CA MET A 465 -1.39 1.00 -3.85
C MET A 465 -1.22 2.52 -3.91
N GLN A 466 0.00 3.03 -3.78
CA GLN A 466 0.26 4.48 -3.79
C GLN A 466 -0.18 5.14 -5.10
N THR A 467 0.05 4.45 -6.22
CA THR A 467 -0.39 4.92 -7.55
C THR A 467 -1.91 4.88 -7.68
N LEU A 468 -2.56 3.82 -7.16
CA LEU A 468 -4.03 3.70 -7.19
C LEU A 468 -4.70 4.79 -6.36
N GLU A 469 -4.19 5.09 -5.17
CA GLU A 469 -4.65 6.21 -4.34
C GLU A 469 -4.47 7.58 -5.02
N ALA A 470 -3.32 7.77 -5.68
CA ALA A 470 -3.05 9.00 -6.44
C ALA A 470 -4.03 9.18 -7.61
N LEU A 471 -4.48 8.08 -8.21
CA LEU A 471 -5.51 8.07 -9.25
C LEU A 471 -6.94 8.21 -8.68
N GLY A 472 -7.13 8.17 -7.36
CA GLY A 472 -8.42 8.34 -6.69
C GLY A 472 -9.19 7.04 -6.47
N LEU A 473 -8.59 5.88 -6.71
CA LEU A 473 -9.18 4.58 -6.43
C LEU A 473 -9.23 4.32 -4.92
N ILE A 474 -10.34 3.74 -4.47
CA ILE A 474 -10.53 3.38 -3.07
C ILE A 474 -10.18 1.91 -2.87
N LYS A 475 -9.34 1.66 -1.87
CA LYS A 475 -9.00 0.33 -1.41
C LYS A 475 -10.09 -0.21 -0.48
N MET A 476 -10.41 -1.48 -0.60
CA MET A 476 -11.20 -2.25 0.37
C MET A 476 -10.29 -3.28 1.01
N ASP A 477 -10.12 -3.23 2.33
CA ASP A 477 -9.26 -4.15 3.06
C ASP A 477 -10.04 -5.33 3.64
N ILE A 478 -9.80 -6.50 3.06
CA ILE A 478 -10.39 -7.78 3.45
C ILE A 478 -9.26 -8.63 4.00
N LEU A 479 -9.07 -8.58 5.31
CA LEU A 479 -7.96 -9.23 6.00
C LEU A 479 -8.31 -10.65 6.43
N GLY A 480 -7.35 -11.56 6.38
CA GLY A 480 -7.47 -12.89 6.96
C GLY A 480 -6.77 -12.95 8.31
N LEU A 481 -7.49 -13.30 9.38
CA LEU A 481 -6.95 -13.41 10.72
C LEU A 481 -7.13 -14.85 11.26
N ARG A 482 -6.01 -15.57 11.42
CA ARG A 482 -6.01 -16.96 11.92
C ARG A 482 -6.69 -17.13 13.27
N ASN A 483 -6.60 -16.12 14.14
CA ASN A 483 -7.23 -16.17 15.45
C ASN A 483 -8.76 -16.24 15.39
N LEU A 484 -9.37 -15.64 14.35
CA LEU A 484 -10.82 -15.79 14.13
C LEU A 484 -11.18 -17.23 13.74
N THR A 485 -10.35 -17.89 12.93
CA THR A 485 -10.52 -19.31 12.61
C THR A 485 -10.41 -20.20 13.87
N ILE A 486 -9.44 -19.90 14.76
CA ILE A 486 -9.30 -20.60 16.03
C ILE A 486 -10.55 -20.40 16.89
N LEU A 487 -11.04 -19.17 17.02
CA LEU A 487 -12.26 -18.85 17.78
C LEU A 487 -13.50 -19.57 17.19
N GLN A 488 -13.64 -19.57 15.87
CA GLN A 488 -14.73 -20.27 15.19
C GLN A 488 -14.71 -21.78 15.49
N ASN A 489 -13.53 -22.39 15.44
CA ASN A 489 -13.34 -23.78 15.76
C ASN A 489 -13.68 -24.08 17.23
N ILE A 490 -13.28 -23.21 18.17
CA ILE A 490 -13.62 -23.35 19.59
C ILE A 490 -15.14 -23.29 19.77
N LEU A 491 -15.81 -22.30 19.19
CA LEU A 491 -17.28 -22.18 19.29
C LEU A 491 -18.00 -23.41 18.73
N GLN A 492 -17.52 -23.95 17.59
CA GLN A 492 -18.07 -25.17 17.01
C GLN A 492 -17.87 -26.38 17.93
N GLN A 493 -16.69 -26.51 18.56
CA GLN A 493 -16.43 -27.59 19.50
C GLN A 493 -17.32 -27.45 20.76
N VAL A 494 -17.47 -26.27 21.32
CA VAL A 494 -18.37 -25.98 22.44
C VAL A 494 -19.81 -26.36 22.07
N SER A 495 -20.27 -25.92 20.89
CA SER A 495 -21.63 -26.27 20.43
C SER A 495 -21.83 -27.78 20.28
N LYS A 496 -20.84 -28.50 19.75
CA LYS A 496 -20.91 -29.93 19.51
C LYS A 496 -20.88 -30.75 20.82
N HIS A 497 -20.03 -30.36 21.78
CA HIS A 497 -19.83 -31.15 23.00
C HIS A 497 -20.79 -30.79 24.15
N TYR A 498 -21.19 -29.51 24.23
CA TYR A 498 -22.04 -29.02 25.32
C TYR A 498 -23.45 -28.64 24.87
N PHE A 499 -23.76 -28.77 23.54
CA PHE A 499 -25.04 -28.38 22.95
C PHE A 499 -25.42 -26.91 23.24
N LEU A 500 -24.41 -26.05 23.41
CA LEU A 500 -24.54 -24.61 23.67
C LEU A 500 -24.24 -23.81 22.40
N ASN A 501 -25.21 -23.05 21.95
CA ASN A 501 -24.98 -22.08 20.85
C ASN A 501 -24.47 -20.75 21.42
N LEU A 502 -23.20 -20.74 21.83
CA LEU A 502 -22.56 -19.59 22.44
C LEU A 502 -22.16 -18.56 21.39
N LYS A 503 -22.56 -17.29 21.60
CA LYS A 503 -22.11 -16.16 20.80
C LYS A 503 -21.01 -15.40 21.56
N LEU A 504 -20.00 -14.87 20.86
CA LEU A 504 -18.92 -14.09 21.48
C LEU A 504 -19.44 -12.88 22.27
N SER A 505 -20.52 -12.24 21.83
CA SER A 505 -21.18 -11.14 22.52
C SER A 505 -21.81 -11.50 23.86
N GLN A 506 -21.97 -12.79 24.16
CA GLN A 506 -22.52 -13.28 25.42
C GLN A 506 -21.44 -13.60 26.47
N ILE A 507 -20.17 -13.58 26.05
CA ILE A 507 -19.05 -13.84 26.97
C ILE A 507 -18.81 -12.60 27.83
N PRO A 508 -18.84 -12.70 29.17
CA PRO A 508 -18.59 -11.57 30.05
C PRO A 508 -17.13 -11.11 29.93
N LEU A 509 -16.90 -9.79 29.90
CA LEU A 509 -15.56 -9.19 29.80
C LEU A 509 -14.87 -8.98 31.13
N ASN A 510 -15.48 -9.45 32.22
CA ASN A 510 -15.01 -9.31 33.61
C ASN A 510 -14.82 -10.66 34.33
N ASP A 511 -14.52 -11.74 33.58
CA ASP A 511 -14.33 -13.06 34.16
C ASP A 511 -13.00 -13.16 34.96
N GLU A 512 -13.08 -13.29 36.27
CA GLU A 512 -11.92 -13.34 37.19
C GLU A 512 -10.96 -14.51 36.90
N LYS A 513 -11.50 -15.66 36.45
CA LYS A 513 -10.66 -16.83 36.12
C LYS A 513 -9.80 -16.54 34.89
N SER A 514 -10.35 -15.92 33.86
CA SER A 514 -9.62 -15.49 32.67
C SER A 514 -8.53 -14.49 33.03
N PHE A 515 -8.82 -13.49 33.86
CA PHE A 515 -7.81 -12.54 34.33
C PHE A 515 -6.74 -13.20 35.21
N SER A 516 -7.07 -14.21 35.98
CA SER A 516 -6.09 -14.99 36.74
C SER A 516 -5.05 -15.65 35.82
N ILE A 517 -5.47 -16.26 34.71
CA ILE A 517 -4.58 -16.84 33.69
C ILE A 517 -3.65 -15.77 33.12
N ILE A 518 -4.21 -14.63 32.72
CA ILE A 518 -3.44 -13.51 32.13
C ILE A 518 -2.45 -12.93 33.15
N LYS A 519 -2.86 -12.75 34.39
CA LYS A 519 -2.06 -12.25 35.52
C LYS A 519 -0.86 -13.11 35.82
N ASN A 520 -1.00 -14.43 35.66
CA ASN A 520 0.08 -15.41 35.85
C ASN A 520 1.02 -15.50 34.63
N GLY A 521 0.67 -14.85 33.51
CA GLY A 521 1.46 -14.91 32.27
C GLY A 521 1.27 -16.20 31.47
N ASP A 522 0.23 -16.99 31.76
CA ASP A 522 -0.11 -18.23 31.06
C ASP A 522 -0.84 -17.90 29.73
N THR A 523 -0.23 -17.07 28.89
CA THR A 523 -0.84 -16.48 27.70
C THR A 523 -0.36 -17.10 26.39
N THR A 524 0.12 -18.34 26.41
CA THR A 524 0.51 -19.07 25.20
C THR A 524 -0.68 -19.24 24.27
N GLY A 525 -0.54 -18.81 23.02
CA GLY A 525 -1.60 -18.87 22.01
C GLY A 525 -2.69 -17.80 22.16
N ILE A 526 -2.59 -16.90 23.15
CA ILE A 526 -3.50 -15.75 23.26
C ILE A 526 -2.93 -14.62 22.38
N PHE A 527 -3.70 -14.22 21.37
CA PHE A 527 -3.30 -13.21 20.38
C PHE A 527 -2.76 -11.95 21.04
N GLN A 528 -1.59 -11.49 20.55
CA GLN A 528 -0.84 -10.32 21.03
C GLN A 528 -0.32 -10.37 22.48
N LEU A 529 -0.71 -11.36 23.30
CA LEU A 529 -0.30 -11.46 24.70
C LEU A 529 0.80 -12.50 24.95
N GLU A 530 1.27 -13.21 23.93
CA GLU A 530 2.13 -14.40 24.05
C GLU A 530 3.64 -14.14 24.07
N SER A 531 4.10 -12.93 23.68
CA SER A 531 5.53 -12.62 23.68
C SER A 531 6.10 -12.56 25.11
N SER A 532 7.38 -12.93 25.29
CA SER A 532 8.03 -12.91 26.60
C SER A 532 7.99 -11.53 27.28
N GLY A 533 8.19 -10.46 26.49
CA GLY A 533 8.11 -9.08 26.99
C GLY A 533 6.70 -8.72 27.47
N MET A 534 5.68 -9.05 26.67
CA MET A 534 4.29 -8.79 27.05
C MET A 534 3.89 -9.57 28.30
N ARG A 535 4.24 -10.87 28.41
CA ARG A 535 3.97 -11.67 29.61
C ARG A 535 4.54 -11.04 30.87
N GLN A 536 5.78 -10.54 30.82
CA GLN A 536 6.40 -9.86 31.97
C GLN A 536 5.64 -8.60 32.38
N ILE A 537 5.11 -7.85 31.42
CA ILE A 537 4.29 -6.65 31.69
C ILE A 537 2.99 -7.05 32.36
N LEU A 538 2.26 -8.03 31.83
CA LEU A 538 1.00 -8.52 32.38
C LEU A 538 1.15 -9.01 33.84
N ILE A 539 2.21 -9.77 34.14
CA ILE A 539 2.55 -10.24 35.48
C ILE A 539 2.84 -9.06 36.42
N LYS A 540 3.72 -8.12 35.99
CA LYS A 540 4.11 -6.97 36.81
C LYS A 540 2.95 -6.02 37.06
N MET A 541 2.08 -5.81 36.07
CA MET A 541 0.90 -4.95 36.13
C MET A 541 -0.21 -5.55 36.98
N LYS A 542 -0.18 -6.87 37.23
CA LYS A 542 -1.24 -7.61 37.89
C LYS A 542 -2.60 -7.37 37.28
N VAL A 543 -2.68 -7.62 35.99
CA VAL A 543 -3.88 -7.37 35.16
C VAL A 543 -5.11 -7.99 35.77
N ASP A 544 -6.18 -7.19 35.93
CA ASP A 544 -7.46 -7.60 36.53
C ASP A 544 -8.69 -7.01 35.84
N SER A 545 -8.48 -6.28 34.71
CA SER A 545 -9.54 -5.67 33.93
C SER A 545 -9.21 -5.67 32.43
N LEU A 546 -10.24 -5.45 31.59
CA LEU A 546 -10.04 -5.30 30.16
C LEU A 546 -9.24 -4.02 29.84
N GLU A 547 -9.45 -2.96 30.59
CA GLU A 547 -8.72 -1.68 30.48
C GLU A 547 -7.21 -1.89 30.66
N ASP A 548 -6.80 -2.78 31.56
CA ASP A 548 -5.40 -3.12 31.76
C ASP A 548 -4.79 -3.83 30.53
N ILE A 549 -5.56 -4.72 29.90
CA ILE A 549 -5.14 -5.40 28.68
C ILE A 549 -4.96 -4.38 27.55
N ILE A 550 -5.93 -3.46 27.40
CA ILE A 550 -5.88 -2.37 26.41
C ILE A 550 -4.66 -1.48 26.66
N ALA A 551 -4.43 -1.08 27.91
CA ALA A 551 -3.28 -0.27 28.30
C ALA A 551 -1.95 -1.01 28.07
N SER A 552 -1.86 -2.30 28.42
CA SER A 552 -0.68 -3.13 28.18
C SER A 552 -0.32 -3.19 26.71
N SER A 553 -1.31 -3.44 25.85
CA SER A 553 -1.11 -3.52 24.39
C SER A 553 -0.69 -2.17 23.77
N SER A 554 -1.14 -1.08 24.38
CA SER A 554 -0.84 0.29 23.92
C SER A 554 0.54 0.76 24.41
N LEU A 555 0.91 0.41 25.63
CA LEU A 555 2.21 0.73 26.22
C LEU A 555 3.36 -0.12 25.65
N PHE A 556 3.10 -1.39 25.28
CA PHE A 556 4.13 -2.27 24.73
C PHE A 556 4.39 -1.98 23.23
N ARG A 557 4.73 -0.74 22.94
CA ARG A 557 5.13 -0.27 21.61
C ARG A 557 6.37 0.60 21.74
N PRO A 558 7.22 0.69 20.69
CA PRO A 558 8.33 1.64 20.70
C PRO A 558 7.82 3.05 20.99
N GLY A 559 8.42 3.76 21.94
CA GLY A 559 7.97 5.04 22.47
C GLY A 559 7.27 4.91 23.81
N PRO A 560 5.98 4.54 23.89
CA PRO A 560 5.25 4.46 25.17
C PRO A 560 5.81 3.47 26.18
N GLN A 561 6.63 2.50 25.77
CA GLN A 561 7.22 1.50 26.64
C GLN A 561 8.08 2.09 27.78
N GLU A 562 8.57 3.30 27.65
CA GLU A 562 9.33 4.00 28.71
C GLU A 562 8.45 4.28 29.92
N TYR A 563 7.15 4.49 29.75
CA TYR A 563 6.18 4.78 30.79
C TYR A 563 5.58 3.54 31.46
N ILE A 564 5.93 2.33 31.02
CA ILE A 564 5.37 1.08 31.56
C ILE A 564 5.60 0.99 33.07
N GLN A 565 6.80 1.32 33.54
CA GLN A 565 7.13 1.22 34.97
C GLN A 565 6.36 2.25 35.81
N ASP A 566 6.21 3.48 35.32
CA ASP A 566 5.43 4.51 36.00
C ASP A 566 3.94 4.17 36.03
N TYR A 567 3.39 3.67 34.92
CA TYR A 567 2.00 3.18 34.86
C TYR A 567 1.76 2.08 35.91
N ILE A 568 2.64 1.07 35.96
CA ILE A 568 2.55 -0.04 36.93
C ILE A 568 2.64 0.50 38.37
N ASN A 569 3.58 1.38 38.67
CA ASN A 569 3.77 1.94 40.00
C ASN A 569 2.56 2.75 40.46
N ARG A 570 2.00 3.59 39.57
CA ARG A 570 0.81 4.42 39.82
C ARG A 570 -0.44 3.55 39.98
N LYS A 571 -0.64 2.54 39.14
CA LYS A 571 -1.74 1.57 39.26
C LYS A 571 -1.69 0.83 40.61
N LEU A 572 -0.52 0.36 41.00
CA LEU A 572 -0.33 -0.41 42.27
C LEU A 572 -0.23 0.49 43.53
N GLY A 573 -0.44 1.80 43.39
CA GLY A 573 -0.37 2.74 44.52
C GLY A 573 1.03 2.99 45.08
N LYS A 574 2.09 2.53 44.41
CA LYS A 574 3.50 2.72 44.79
C LYS A 574 4.01 4.11 44.50
N GLN A 575 3.38 4.82 43.54
CA GLN A 575 3.70 6.15 43.14
C GLN A 575 2.43 6.99 43.10
N LYS A 576 2.49 8.24 43.56
CA LYS A 576 1.35 9.17 43.51
C LYS A 576 1.02 9.51 42.07
N VAL A 577 -0.27 9.47 41.72
CA VAL A 577 -0.77 9.92 40.41
C VAL A 577 -0.63 11.45 40.35
N THR A 578 0.05 11.94 39.34
CA THR A 578 0.21 13.35 39.06
C THR A 578 -0.35 13.67 37.67
N TYR A 579 -0.95 14.84 37.55
CA TYR A 579 -1.47 15.34 36.28
C TYR A 579 -0.67 16.57 35.85
N ILE A 580 -0.47 16.72 34.55
CA ILE A 580 0.22 17.90 33.97
C ILE A 580 -0.51 19.18 34.35
N HIS A 581 -1.85 19.13 34.36
CA HIS A 581 -2.75 20.18 34.83
C HIS A 581 -4.05 19.55 35.33
N GLU A 582 -4.69 20.17 36.33
CA GLU A 582 -5.93 19.62 36.91
C GLU A 582 -7.08 19.54 35.89
N ASP A 583 -7.17 20.45 34.94
CA ASP A 583 -8.17 20.41 33.87
C ASP A 583 -8.01 19.19 32.93
N LEU A 584 -6.86 18.51 32.93
CA LEU A 584 -6.61 17.32 32.12
C LEU A 584 -6.95 16.04 32.88
N LYS A 585 -7.22 16.11 34.17
CA LYS A 585 -7.59 14.96 34.99
C LYS A 585 -8.77 14.14 34.43
N PRO A 586 -9.87 14.75 33.93
CA PRO A 586 -10.97 14.00 33.33
C PRO A 586 -10.56 13.09 32.16
N TYR A 587 -9.53 13.50 31.40
CA TYR A 587 -9.04 12.79 30.21
C TYR A 587 -7.95 11.78 30.51
N LEU A 588 -7.21 11.97 31.62
CA LEU A 588 -6.05 11.15 31.96
C LEU A 588 -6.24 10.27 33.19
N ALA A 589 -7.38 10.36 33.88
CA ALA A 589 -7.63 9.59 35.10
C ALA A 589 -7.60 8.07 34.83
N SER A 590 -8.18 7.61 33.74
CA SER A 590 -8.21 6.20 33.35
C SER A 590 -6.82 5.61 33.07
N THR A 591 -5.83 6.44 32.80
CA THR A 591 -4.45 6.07 32.51
C THR A 591 -3.46 6.59 33.55
N TYR A 592 -3.93 6.85 34.77
CA TYR A 592 -3.11 7.29 35.91
C TYR A 592 -2.25 8.53 35.62
N GLY A 593 -2.78 9.47 34.81
CA GLY A 593 -2.08 10.72 34.46
C GLY A 593 -1.06 10.58 33.32
N ILE A 594 -0.98 9.43 32.68
CA ILE A 594 -0.08 9.15 31.54
C ILE A 594 -0.87 9.26 30.25
N ILE A 595 -0.34 9.94 29.24
CA ILE A 595 -0.93 9.99 27.90
C ILE A 595 -0.54 8.68 27.18
N ILE A 596 -1.55 7.86 26.84
CA ILE A 596 -1.35 6.57 26.17
C ILE A 596 -2.10 6.52 24.84
N TYR A 597 -3.32 7.09 24.80
CA TYR A 597 -4.22 6.98 23.66
C TYR A 597 -4.21 8.22 22.79
N GLN A 598 -4.36 8.03 21.48
CA GLN A 598 -4.44 9.14 20.51
C GLN A 598 -5.65 10.05 20.80
N GLU A 599 -6.75 9.49 21.26
CA GLU A 599 -7.97 10.19 21.66
C GLU A 599 -7.68 11.20 22.77
N GLN A 600 -6.83 10.83 23.75
CA GLN A 600 -6.43 11.74 24.82
C GLN A 600 -5.72 12.98 24.26
N ILE A 601 -4.85 12.80 23.25
CA ILE A 601 -4.15 13.92 22.61
C ILE A 601 -5.16 14.85 21.92
N LEU A 602 -6.13 14.31 21.20
CA LEU A 602 -7.15 15.11 20.51
C LEU A 602 -8.00 15.92 21.51
N LEU A 603 -8.41 15.28 22.61
CA LEU A 603 -9.18 15.93 23.68
C LEU A 603 -8.38 17.00 24.42
N ILE A 604 -7.09 16.76 24.65
CA ILE A 604 -6.18 17.75 25.24
C ILE A 604 -6.06 18.96 24.31
N LEU A 605 -5.82 18.75 23.01
CA LEU A 605 -5.74 19.86 22.04
C LEU A 605 -7.05 20.64 21.95
N GLN A 606 -8.20 19.95 21.99
CA GLN A 606 -9.51 20.58 22.04
C GLN A 606 -9.66 21.43 23.30
N LYS A 607 -9.33 20.88 24.48
CA LYS A 607 -9.52 21.56 25.77
C LYS A 607 -8.56 22.74 25.93
N VAL A 608 -7.27 22.56 25.60
CA VAL A 608 -6.23 23.55 25.85
C VAL A 608 -6.19 24.63 24.77
N ALA A 609 -6.30 24.24 23.50
CA ALA A 609 -6.17 25.15 22.37
C ALA A 609 -7.53 25.60 21.78
N GLY A 610 -8.64 24.99 22.20
CA GLY A 610 -9.97 25.30 21.67
C GLY A 610 -10.17 24.86 20.21
N TYR A 611 -9.38 23.88 19.75
CA TYR A 611 -9.51 23.36 18.40
C TYR A 611 -10.73 22.46 18.26
N SER A 612 -11.30 22.39 17.03
CA SER A 612 -12.19 21.30 16.66
C SER A 612 -11.46 19.96 16.71
N LEU A 613 -12.15 18.85 16.90
CA LEU A 613 -11.55 17.52 16.86
C LEU A 613 -10.90 17.23 15.51
N GLY A 614 -11.50 17.75 14.40
CA GLY A 614 -10.92 17.66 13.07
C GLY A 614 -9.56 18.38 12.96
N LYS A 615 -9.48 19.62 13.43
CA LYS A 615 -8.21 20.39 13.45
C LYS A 615 -7.17 19.74 14.36
N ALA A 616 -7.59 19.19 15.48
CA ALA A 616 -6.69 18.45 16.39
C ALA A 616 -6.08 17.21 15.72
N ASP A 617 -6.84 16.43 14.93
CA ASP A 617 -6.30 15.29 14.17
C ASP A 617 -5.30 15.73 13.09
N LEU A 618 -5.59 16.83 12.38
CA LEU A 618 -4.64 17.39 11.40
C LEU A 618 -3.31 17.75 12.05
N ILE A 619 -3.33 18.42 13.21
CA ILE A 619 -2.12 18.81 13.95
C ILE A 619 -1.37 17.56 14.42
N ARG A 620 -2.05 16.59 15.03
CA ARG A 620 -1.43 15.33 15.46
C ARG A 620 -0.70 14.63 14.30
N ARG A 621 -1.32 14.54 13.12
CA ARG A 621 -0.71 13.92 11.92
C ARG A 621 0.44 14.74 11.35
N ALA A 622 0.32 16.06 11.34
CA ALA A 622 1.38 16.96 10.87
C ALA A 622 2.65 16.79 11.73
N ILE A 623 2.47 16.76 13.05
CA ILE A 623 3.55 16.51 14.00
C ILE A 623 4.20 15.15 13.71
N SER A 624 3.42 14.08 13.59
CA SER A 624 3.94 12.74 13.30
C SER A 624 4.73 12.66 11.99
N LYS A 625 4.23 13.28 10.90
CA LYS A 625 4.93 13.30 9.60
C LYS A 625 6.24 14.10 9.65
N LYS A 626 6.22 15.27 10.28
CA LYS A 626 7.38 16.16 10.38
C LYS A 626 8.49 15.55 11.24
N ILE A 627 8.12 14.88 12.31
CA ILE A 627 9.03 14.10 13.16
C ILE A 627 9.69 12.97 12.38
N LEU A 628 8.92 12.18 11.61
CA LEU A 628 9.45 11.10 10.79
C LEU A 628 10.47 11.61 9.74
N GLN A 629 10.19 12.76 9.09
CA GLN A 629 11.10 13.36 8.12
C GLN A 629 12.39 13.87 8.79
N LEU A 630 12.27 14.52 9.95
CA LEU A 630 13.42 15.06 10.69
C LEU A 630 14.28 13.94 11.32
N TRP A 631 13.64 12.84 11.73
CA TRP A 631 14.36 11.66 12.23
C TRP A 631 15.16 10.97 11.11
N LYS A 632 14.57 10.84 9.92
CA LYS A 632 15.28 10.35 8.72
C LYS A 632 16.49 11.23 8.36
N ASN A 633 16.38 12.54 8.61
CA ASN A 633 17.44 13.51 8.30
C ASN A 633 18.42 13.75 9.44
N LYS A 634 18.38 13.02 10.57
CA LYS A 634 19.26 13.14 11.75
C LYS A 634 19.34 14.55 12.37
N GLN A 635 18.33 15.38 12.22
CA GLN A 635 18.32 16.78 12.70
C GLN A 635 17.52 16.93 14.01
N THR A 636 17.99 16.32 15.08
CA THR A 636 17.34 16.34 16.41
C THR A 636 17.26 17.74 17.04
N HIS A 637 18.15 18.65 16.70
CA HIS A 637 18.14 20.02 17.26
C HIS A 637 17.03 20.89 16.66
N LEU A 638 16.73 20.72 15.36
CA LEU A 638 15.67 21.48 14.66
C LEU A 638 14.26 21.06 15.13
N LEU A 639 14.12 19.85 15.63
CA LEU A 639 12.88 19.32 16.20
C LEU A 639 12.40 20.13 17.41
N LYS A 640 13.33 20.49 18.31
CA LYS A 640 13.01 21.30 19.50
C LYS A 640 12.53 22.71 19.13
N VAL A 641 13.15 23.34 18.13
CA VAL A 641 12.83 24.71 17.70
C VAL A 641 11.49 24.78 16.96
N LEU A 642 11.19 23.84 16.07
CA LEU A 642 9.98 23.86 15.23
C LEU A 642 8.71 23.52 16.01
N LEU A 643 8.78 22.65 17.02
CA LEU A 643 7.63 22.38 17.90
C LEU A 643 7.32 23.56 18.81
N ILE A 644 8.37 24.22 19.31
CA ILE A 644 8.23 25.46 20.06
C ILE A 644 7.56 26.52 19.18
N GLU A 645 7.94 26.65 17.92
CA GLU A 645 7.43 27.67 17.01
C GLU A 645 5.96 27.45 16.59
N VAL A 646 5.56 26.19 16.28
CA VAL A 646 4.18 25.84 15.86
C VAL A 646 3.21 25.90 17.06
N ILE A 647 3.63 25.47 18.24
CA ILE A 647 2.83 25.54 19.46
C ILE A 647 2.90 26.96 20.08
N HIS A 648 4.04 27.64 19.97
CA HIS A 648 4.30 28.92 20.62
C HIS A 648 3.54 30.09 20.02
N GLN A 649 3.38 30.19 18.69
CA GLN A 649 2.71 31.35 18.07
C GLN A 649 1.19 31.43 18.32
N GLU A 650 0.49 30.30 18.46
CA GLU A 650 -0.95 30.30 18.70
C GLU A 650 -1.37 30.09 20.17
N LEU A 651 -0.58 29.36 20.96
CA LEU A 651 -0.91 29.02 22.35
C LEU A 651 -0.45 30.08 23.38
N LEU A 652 0.62 30.83 23.11
CA LEU A 652 1.15 31.86 24.01
C LEU A 652 0.16 32.98 24.34
N ARG A 653 -0.76 33.26 23.42
CA ARG A 653 -1.73 34.34 23.64
C ARG A 653 -2.84 34.03 24.67
N LYS A 654 -3.06 32.77 25.00
CA LYS A 654 -4.21 32.36 25.85
C LYS A 654 -3.86 31.64 27.15
N TYR A 655 -2.70 30.98 27.28
CA TYR A 655 -2.39 30.11 28.42
C TYR A 655 -0.89 30.02 28.78
N GLU A 656 -0.22 31.15 28.98
CA GLU A 656 1.22 31.26 29.29
C GLU A 656 1.70 30.38 30.47
N LYS A 657 0.84 30.13 31.44
CA LYS A 657 1.15 29.35 32.66
C LYS A 657 1.10 27.83 32.42
N ILE A 658 0.19 27.37 31.54
CA ILE A 658 0.02 25.95 31.17
C ILE A 658 1.15 25.53 30.22
N LEU A 659 1.54 26.42 29.32
CA LEU A 659 2.65 26.22 28.38
C LEU A 659 4.01 26.08 29.06
N LYS A 660 4.27 26.84 30.12
CA LYS A 660 5.51 26.69 30.90
C LYS A 660 5.64 25.30 31.51
N ASN A 661 4.55 24.70 31.96
CA ASN A 661 4.55 23.36 32.53
C ASN A 661 4.57 22.25 31.44
N LEU A 662 3.99 22.47 30.27
CA LEU A 662 4.10 21.59 29.08
C LEU A 662 5.49 21.65 28.42
N LEU A 663 6.18 22.79 28.53
CA LEU A 663 7.55 22.99 28.04
C LEU A 663 8.62 22.37 28.96
N VAL A 664 8.29 22.13 30.22
CA VAL A 664 9.19 21.50 31.23
C VAL A 664 9.10 19.97 31.18
N MET A 665 8.00 19.39 30.69
CA MET A 665 8.03 17.98 30.27
C MET A 665 8.90 17.88 29.00
N ASP A 666 9.85 16.96 29.05
CA ASP A 666 10.68 16.70 27.88
C ASP A 666 9.80 16.59 26.64
N LEU A 667 9.87 17.58 25.77
CA LEU A 667 9.10 17.67 24.53
C LEU A 667 9.32 16.41 23.67
N ILE A 668 10.42 15.69 23.95
CA ILE A 668 10.78 14.40 23.38
C ILE A 668 9.76 13.32 23.76
N ASP A 669 9.27 13.33 25.00
CA ASP A 669 8.33 12.33 25.51
C ASP A 669 6.93 12.49 24.93
N LEU A 670 6.46 13.73 24.77
CA LEU A 670 5.21 14.02 24.06
C LEU A 670 5.32 13.68 22.58
N MET A 671 6.51 13.84 22.00
CA MET A 671 6.80 13.54 20.60
C MET A 671 6.87 12.04 20.32
N LEU A 672 7.46 11.25 21.20
CA LEU A 672 7.50 9.79 21.09
C LEU A 672 6.10 9.18 21.19
N LEU A 673 5.23 9.74 22.02
CA LEU A 673 3.82 9.38 22.12
C LEU A 673 3.00 9.72 20.87
N LEU A 674 3.38 10.77 20.13
CA LEU A 674 2.67 11.21 18.90
C LEU A 674 3.08 10.42 17.66
N ILE A 675 4.21 9.70 17.69
CA ILE A 675 4.73 8.89 16.56
C ILE A 675 4.00 7.55 16.43
N HIS A 676 3.39 7.06 17.51
CA HIS A 676 2.69 5.77 17.59
C HIS A 676 1.19 5.93 17.77
#